data_3234c8cad13f6501f8c62f015cffb6ec
#
_entry.id   3234c8cad13f6501f8c62f015cffb6ec
#
_cell.length_a   1.000
_cell.length_b   1.000
_cell.length_c   1.000
_cell.angle_alpha   90.00
_cell.angle_beta   90.00
_cell.angle_gamma   90.00
#
_symmetry.space_group_name_H-M   'P 1'
#
loop_
_entity.id
_entity.type
_entity.pdbx_description
1 polymer ?
#
loop_
_entity_poly.entity_id
_entity_poly.type
_entity_poly.pdbx_seq_one_letter_code
_entity_poly.pdbx_strand_id
1 'polypeptide(L)'
;MTKTEFAGFIREHGPVILDGATGTNLMEAGMPIGVCPESWVLENPQVLLDLQRRYVEAVSHIVYASTFTGNRIKLEEYGLQERLEEINTQLVALSRQAVGDQALVAGDMTMSGQQLFPMGELLFEELVDVYKEQASVLAKAGVDLFVVETMMSLQECRAAVIAIREVCDLPIMVTLTYNEDGRTLFGTPPETAVVVLQSLGVDAIGVNCSTGPMEMVPLVEKMAEYATIPLIAKPNAGLPELEGKKTVYRMTPEEFAGAGVALVKAGAAIVGGCCGTTEKHIKALSDATRGMELHRPLASHRRILASERKNVEVGLDGNFLVVGERINPTGKKKLQAQLREGKLDLVREMAMAQEENGAAILDINMGMNGIDEKEMMKQVIYEVAATVDCPLCLDTSHIDVMEEALRVYPGRALINSVSLETEKIEHMLPLAKKYGAMFVLLPLSDEGLPKDAKEKHEIIDTVYDRAMELGMAHEDIVVDGLVATIGANPEAAKECYDTISYCKDIRKLPTICGLSNISFGLPERSFVNTAFLTMAICRGLTMAIANPSQELLMNAAFASDMLLHRPDSDIRYIERMNKLAEEKAKYETVVVKKEGAAGGTASVEEKADPVTTAVLKGNKGTIIDEVKKAIADGAKPEEIINDQLIAAINKVGEFFEQKKYFLPQLIASANTMKLAIDYLEPMLEKKNDGQEMPTLVIATVEGDIHDIGKNLVVLMLKNYGYNVIDMGKDVPCEDIVDTAIRENAAIIGLSALMTTTMMRMQDVVELCKEKGCKSKVIIGGACITQSFADEIGADGYSKDAAECVRLVERLLA
;
A
#
# COMPACT_ATOMS: atom_id res chain seq x y z
N MET A 1 28.92 6.52 -7.52
CA MET A 1 28.21 7.79 -7.82
C MET A 1 27.52 8.32 -6.56
N THR A 2 27.59 9.62 -6.26
CA THR A 2 26.84 10.26 -5.17
C THR A 2 25.46 10.72 -5.66
N LYS A 3 24.52 10.99 -4.73
CA LYS A 3 23.21 11.54 -5.07
C LYS A 3 23.29 12.88 -5.83
N THR A 4 24.26 13.73 -5.45
CA THR A 4 24.49 15.03 -6.10
C THR A 4 25.00 14.85 -7.53
N GLU A 5 25.91 13.89 -7.75
CA GLU A 5 26.40 13.55 -9.10
C GLU A 5 25.28 12.99 -9.96
N PHE A 6 24.40 12.13 -9.41
CA PHE A 6 23.25 11.59 -10.12
C PHE A 6 22.26 12.69 -10.54
N ALA A 7 21.93 13.62 -9.63
CA ALA A 7 21.10 14.76 -9.96
C ALA A 7 21.75 15.68 -11.01
N GLY A 8 23.09 15.81 -10.99
CA GLY A 8 23.87 16.50 -12.02
C GLY A 8 23.77 15.79 -13.38
N PHE A 9 23.95 14.48 -13.37
CA PHE A 9 23.88 13.62 -14.54
C PHE A 9 22.55 13.73 -15.28
N ILE A 10 21.42 13.73 -14.54
CA ILE A 10 20.09 13.90 -15.13
C ILE A 10 19.94 15.27 -15.80
N ARG A 11 20.46 16.34 -15.17
CA ARG A 11 20.40 17.69 -15.74
C ARG A 11 21.25 17.85 -17.00
N GLU A 12 22.39 17.16 -17.06
CA GLU A 12 23.35 17.25 -18.17
C GLU A 12 22.88 16.48 -19.42
N HIS A 13 22.29 15.29 -19.22
CA HIS A 13 21.93 14.39 -20.32
C HIS A 13 20.54 14.61 -20.92
N GLY A 14 19.70 15.53 -20.33
CA GLY A 14 18.38 15.85 -20.86
C GLY A 14 17.43 14.75 -20.51
N PRO A 15 16.45 14.23 -21.24
CA PRO A 15 15.83 12.98 -20.85
C PRO A 15 16.85 11.85 -20.80
N VAL A 16 17.07 11.27 -19.60
CA VAL A 16 17.98 10.13 -19.41
C VAL A 16 17.32 8.89 -20.00
N ILE A 17 18.05 8.19 -20.86
CA ILE A 17 17.58 6.99 -21.54
C ILE A 17 18.04 5.76 -20.77
N LEU A 18 17.09 4.94 -20.31
CA LEU A 18 17.35 3.61 -19.76
C LEU A 18 17.48 2.59 -20.90
N ASP A 19 17.81 1.37 -20.55
CA ASP A 19 17.75 0.23 -21.45
C ASP A 19 16.31 -0.20 -21.80
N GLY A 20 16.20 -1.24 -22.61
CA GLY A 20 14.95 -1.92 -22.92
C GLY A 20 14.78 -3.23 -22.16
N ALA A 21 13.91 -4.09 -22.67
CA ALA A 21 13.62 -5.38 -22.05
C ALA A 21 14.87 -6.29 -21.97
N THR A 22 15.07 -6.92 -20.83
CA THR A 22 16.03 -8.04 -20.71
C THR A 22 15.33 -9.37 -20.92
N GLY A 23 14.32 -9.71 -20.14
CA GLY A 23 13.66 -11.01 -20.14
C GLY A 23 13.12 -11.45 -21.51
N THR A 24 12.33 -10.62 -22.21
CA THR A 24 11.79 -10.96 -23.54
C THR A 24 12.90 -11.18 -24.59
N ASN A 25 13.99 -10.39 -24.53
CA ASN A 25 15.12 -10.58 -25.45
C ASN A 25 15.95 -11.84 -25.13
N LEU A 26 16.07 -12.24 -23.85
CA LEU A 26 16.71 -13.50 -23.47
C LEU A 26 15.90 -14.70 -23.98
N MET A 27 14.56 -14.63 -23.87
CA MET A 27 13.67 -15.69 -24.42
C MET A 27 13.77 -15.78 -25.93
N GLU A 28 13.82 -14.67 -26.66
CA GLU A 28 14.06 -14.65 -28.11
C GLU A 28 15.43 -15.24 -28.48
N ALA A 29 16.43 -15.07 -27.61
CA ALA A 29 17.74 -15.67 -27.76
C ALA A 29 17.81 -17.15 -27.37
N GLY A 30 16.67 -17.75 -26.94
CA GLY A 30 16.56 -19.18 -26.69
C GLY A 30 16.55 -19.58 -25.22
N MET A 31 16.35 -18.65 -24.29
CA MET A 31 16.14 -18.98 -22.87
C MET A 31 14.85 -19.77 -22.71
N PRO A 32 14.89 -20.98 -22.15
CA PRO A 32 13.65 -21.75 -21.88
C PRO A 32 12.78 -21.08 -20.82
N ILE A 33 11.49 -21.37 -20.85
CA ILE A 33 10.57 -20.99 -19.78
C ILE A 33 10.83 -21.88 -18.56
N GLY A 34 10.70 -21.33 -17.33
CA GLY A 34 10.84 -22.08 -16.09
C GLY A 34 12.28 -22.26 -15.58
N VAL A 35 13.27 -21.66 -16.22
CA VAL A 35 14.66 -21.61 -15.71
C VAL A 35 14.92 -20.30 -14.97
N CYS A 36 15.86 -20.33 -14.02
CA CYS A 36 16.36 -19.11 -13.38
C CYS A 36 17.08 -18.24 -14.40
N PRO A 37 16.59 -17.04 -14.75
CA PRO A 37 17.20 -16.20 -15.78
C PRO A 37 18.65 -15.83 -15.45
N GLU A 38 18.96 -15.55 -14.21
CA GLU A 38 20.29 -15.19 -13.71
C GLU A 38 21.27 -16.32 -13.94
N SER A 39 20.91 -17.56 -13.62
CA SER A 39 21.77 -18.75 -13.85
C SER A 39 21.94 -19.03 -15.33
N TRP A 40 20.86 -18.93 -16.10
CA TRP A 40 20.91 -19.14 -17.55
C TRP A 40 21.83 -18.13 -18.25
N VAL A 41 21.79 -16.86 -17.83
CA VAL A 41 22.69 -15.81 -18.35
C VAL A 41 24.14 -16.14 -18.05
N LEU A 42 24.46 -16.64 -16.84
CA LEU A 42 25.85 -17.06 -16.52
C LEU A 42 26.32 -18.25 -17.34
N GLU A 43 25.45 -19.13 -17.78
CA GLU A 43 25.74 -20.21 -18.70
C GLU A 43 25.87 -19.73 -20.17
N ASN A 44 25.18 -18.63 -20.52
CA ASN A 44 25.13 -18.03 -21.84
C ASN A 44 25.54 -16.54 -21.84
N PRO A 45 26.74 -16.17 -21.31
CA PRO A 45 27.08 -14.78 -21.02
C PRO A 45 27.13 -13.88 -22.26
N GLN A 46 27.43 -14.46 -23.44
CA GLN A 46 27.52 -13.69 -24.69
C GLN A 46 26.16 -13.06 -25.06
N VAL A 47 25.04 -13.71 -24.70
CA VAL A 47 23.69 -13.19 -24.99
C VAL A 47 23.46 -11.86 -24.27
N LEU A 48 23.80 -11.80 -22.98
CA LEU A 48 23.66 -10.55 -22.19
C LEU A 48 24.64 -9.47 -22.67
N LEU A 49 25.91 -9.86 -22.91
CA LEU A 49 26.92 -8.93 -23.40
C LEU A 49 26.51 -8.26 -24.72
N ASP A 50 25.96 -9.03 -25.66
CA ASP A 50 25.56 -8.52 -26.97
C ASP A 50 24.28 -7.66 -26.84
N LEU A 51 23.35 -8.05 -25.98
CA LEU A 51 22.11 -7.29 -25.72
C LEU A 51 22.43 -5.91 -25.14
N GLN A 52 23.25 -5.87 -24.10
CA GLN A 52 23.55 -4.61 -23.40
C GLN A 52 24.44 -3.69 -24.24
N ARG A 53 25.36 -4.25 -25.08
CA ARG A 53 26.12 -3.45 -26.08
C ARG A 53 25.19 -2.77 -27.08
N ARG A 54 24.18 -3.49 -27.60
CA ARG A 54 23.20 -2.91 -28.52
C ARG A 54 22.39 -1.79 -27.84
N TYR A 55 22.06 -1.90 -26.54
CA TYR A 55 21.42 -0.81 -25.81
C TYR A 55 22.33 0.41 -25.66
N VAL A 56 23.60 0.20 -25.36
CA VAL A 56 24.59 1.32 -25.33
C VAL A 56 24.73 1.97 -26.72
N GLU A 57 24.80 1.18 -27.79
CA GLU A 57 24.82 1.68 -29.18
C GLU A 57 23.52 2.44 -29.52
N ALA A 58 22.38 2.08 -28.90
CA ALA A 58 21.12 2.80 -28.99
C ALA A 58 21.02 4.03 -28.08
N VAL A 59 22.14 4.40 -27.41
CA VAL A 59 22.30 5.56 -26.53
C VAL A 59 21.58 5.42 -25.17
N SER A 60 21.53 4.21 -24.62
CA SER A 60 21.15 4.04 -23.22
C SER A 60 22.23 4.63 -22.31
N HIS A 61 21.83 5.51 -21.40
CA HIS A 61 22.69 6.14 -20.41
C HIS A 61 22.87 5.28 -19.15
N ILE A 62 21.86 4.46 -18.82
CA ILE A 62 21.84 3.54 -17.68
C ILE A 62 21.37 2.19 -18.18
N VAL A 63 22.09 1.13 -17.81
CA VAL A 63 21.77 -0.25 -18.13
C VAL A 63 21.55 -0.99 -16.81
N TYR A 64 20.52 -1.83 -16.75
CA TYR A 64 20.21 -2.63 -15.57
C TYR A 64 21.00 -3.94 -15.60
N ALA A 65 21.69 -4.24 -14.52
CA ALA A 65 22.31 -5.56 -14.36
C ALA A 65 21.19 -6.63 -14.33
N SER A 66 21.47 -7.81 -14.90
CA SER A 66 20.49 -8.90 -14.93
C SER A 66 20.39 -9.59 -13.57
N THR A 67 20.09 -8.82 -12.52
CA THR A 67 20.02 -9.25 -11.11
C THR A 67 18.62 -9.15 -10.52
N PHE A 68 17.62 -8.97 -11.37
CA PHE A 68 16.22 -8.69 -11.06
C PHE A 68 15.64 -9.64 -9.99
N THR A 69 15.75 -10.98 -10.20
CA THR A 69 15.29 -12.00 -9.24
C THR A 69 16.43 -12.55 -8.38
N GLY A 70 17.53 -11.81 -8.24
CA GLY A 70 18.75 -12.24 -7.55
C GLY A 70 18.69 -12.23 -6.02
N ASN A 71 17.54 -12.05 -5.37
CA ASN A 71 17.40 -12.14 -3.93
C ASN A 71 17.27 -13.60 -3.44
N ARG A 72 17.52 -13.84 -2.14
CA ARG A 72 17.53 -15.19 -1.55
C ARG A 72 16.21 -15.94 -1.75
N ILE A 73 15.05 -15.28 -1.55
CA ILE A 73 13.74 -15.92 -1.68
C ILE A 73 13.49 -16.39 -3.11
N LYS A 74 13.80 -15.55 -4.10
CA LYS A 74 13.65 -15.90 -5.52
C LYS A 74 14.62 -16.99 -5.97
N LEU A 75 15.85 -16.93 -5.53
CA LEU A 75 16.87 -17.97 -5.85
C LEU A 75 16.53 -19.31 -5.18
N GLU A 76 15.88 -19.31 -4.02
CA GLU A 76 15.46 -20.53 -3.32
C GLU A 76 14.42 -21.33 -4.14
N GLU A 77 13.59 -20.68 -4.94
CA GLU A 77 12.64 -21.34 -5.85
C GLU A 77 13.34 -22.27 -6.86
N TYR A 78 14.61 -22.01 -7.14
CA TYR A 78 15.46 -22.79 -8.04
C TYR A 78 16.56 -23.58 -7.30
N GLY A 79 16.58 -23.58 -5.96
CA GLY A 79 17.62 -24.20 -5.14
C GLY A 79 18.99 -23.51 -5.26
N LEU A 80 19.03 -22.21 -5.62
CA LEU A 80 20.25 -21.43 -5.91
C LEU A 80 20.59 -20.40 -4.84
N GLN A 81 19.87 -20.37 -3.72
CA GLN A 81 20.01 -19.34 -2.67
C GLN A 81 21.44 -19.23 -2.10
N GLU A 82 22.17 -20.36 -2.03
CA GLU A 82 23.56 -20.38 -1.55
C GLU A 82 24.57 -19.79 -2.55
N ARG A 83 24.14 -19.56 -3.80
CA ARG A 83 24.95 -18.94 -4.85
C ARG A 83 24.64 -17.45 -5.06
N LEU A 84 23.88 -16.83 -4.18
CA LEU A 84 23.45 -15.43 -4.29
C LEU A 84 24.61 -14.48 -4.54
N GLU A 85 25.68 -14.56 -3.73
CA GLU A 85 26.87 -13.70 -3.87
C GLU A 85 27.58 -13.93 -5.20
N GLU A 86 27.77 -15.17 -5.59
CA GLU A 86 28.40 -15.56 -6.87
C GLU A 86 27.61 -15.00 -8.05
N ILE A 87 26.29 -15.29 -8.08
CA ILE A 87 25.40 -14.94 -9.19
C ILE A 87 25.34 -13.42 -9.37
N ASN A 88 25.00 -12.67 -8.33
CA ASN A 88 24.88 -11.21 -8.43
C ASN A 88 26.22 -10.55 -8.79
N THR A 89 27.35 -11.01 -8.22
CA THR A 89 28.69 -10.45 -8.52
C THR A 89 29.07 -10.68 -9.98
N GLN A 90 28.85 -11.88 -10.51
CA GLN A 90 29.22 -12.20 -11.90
C GLN A 90 28.33 -11.44 -12.89
N LEU A 91 27.02 -11.29 -12.62
CA LEU A 91 26.10 -10.55 -13.49
C LEU A 91 26.43 -9.06 -13.56
N VAL A 92 26.78 -8.43 -12.44
CA VAL A 92 27.28 -7.04 -12.44
C VAL A 92 28.59 -6.92 -13.23
N ALA A 93 29.52 -7.88 -13.08
CA ALA A 93 30.77 -7.89 -13.84
C ALA A 93 30.50 -8.03 -15.35
N LEU A 94 29.57 -8.89 -15.78
CA LEU A 94 29.17 -9.01 -17.19
C LEU A 94 28.59 -7.70 -17.73
N SER A 95 27.68 -7.05 -16.97
CA SER A 95 27.13 -5.76 -17.38
C SER A 95 28.22 -4.68 -17.49
N ARG A 96 29.14 -4.62 -16.54
CA ARG A 96 30.27 -3.69 -16.61
C ARG A 96 31.19 -3.99 -17.82
N GLN A 97 31.42 -5.26 -18.13
CA GLN A 97 32.16 -5.68 -19.34
C GLN A 97 31.45 -5.29 -20.64
N ALA A 98 30.11 -5.34 -20.64
CA ALA A 98 29.32 -4.96 -21.81
C ALA A 98 29.37 -3.47 -22.10
N VAL A 99 29.23 -2.62 -21.06
CA VAL A 99 29.02 -1.17 -21.21
C VAL A 99 30.30 -0.34 -21.05
N GLY A 100 31.34 -0.87 -20.37
CA GLY A 100 32.57 -0.12 -20.04
C GLY A 100 32.24 1.17 -19.26
N ASP A 101 32.78 2.29 -19.75
CA ASP A 101 32.54 3.64 -19.22
C ASP A 101 31.45 4.41 -20.01
N GLN A 102 30.74 3.77 -20.94
CA GLN A 102 29.80 4.44 -21.84
C GLN A 102 28.40 4.59 -21.22
N ALA A 103 28.06 3.77 -20.23
CA ALA A 103 26.81 3.84 -19.50
C ALA A 103 27.00 3.45 -18.03
N LEU A 104 26.10 3.92 -17.18
CA LEU A 104 26.01 3.50 -15.78
C LEU A 104 25.41 2.11 -15.67
N VAL A 105 25.82 1.35 -14.65
CA VAL A 105 25.26 0.02 -14.33
C VAL A 105 24.44 0.15 -13.05
N ALA A 106 23.13 -0.07 -13.16
CA ALA A 106 22.22 -0.14 -12.02
C ALA A 106 22.12 -1.56 -11.48
N GLY A 107 22.23 -1.73 -10.17
CA GLY A 107 21.88 -2.99 -9.49
C GLY A 107 20.37 -3.13 -9.46
N ASP A 108 19.85 -4.14 -10.15
CA ASP A 108 18.42 -4.34 -10.35
C ASP A 108 17.85 -5.30 -9.30
N MET A 109 16.79 -4.87 -8.62
CA MET A 109 16.09 -5.58 -7.55
C MET A 109 14.58 -5.51 -7.77
N THR A 110 13.87 -6.56 -7.42
CA THR A 110 12.39 -6.61 -7.49
C THR A 110 11.77 -7.24 -6.26
N MET A 111 10.44 -7.41 -6.27
CA MET A 111 9.68 -7.99 -5.17
C MET A 111 10.16 -9.41 -4.80
N SER A 112 9.92 -9.79 -3.54
CA SER A 112 10.21 -11.13 -3.02
C SER A 112 9.26 -12.20 -3.58
N GLY A 113 8.04 -11.82 -3.97
CA GLY A 113 6.97 -12.73 -4.35
C GLY A 113 6.22 -13.34 -3.17
N GLN A 114 6.59 -12.99 -1.93
CA GLN A 114 5.88 -13.41 -0.73
C GLN A 114 5.05 -12.26 -0.15
N GLN A 115 4.01 -12.61 0.60
CA GLN A 115 3.17 -11.61 1.28
C GLN A 115 3.73 -11.28 2.67
N LEU A 116 3.78 -9.97 2.95
CA LEU A 116 4.14 -9.47 4.27
C LEU A 116 3.01 -9.70 5.29
N PHE A 117 3.41 -9.93 6.54
CA PHE A 117 2.48 -9.92 7.67
C PHE A 117 1.71 -8.57 7.72
N PRO A 118 0.39 -8.53 8.03
CA PRO A 118 -0.47 -9.63 8.53
C PRO A 118 -1.20 -10.41 7.42
N MET A 119 -0.95 -10.15 6.14
CA MET A 119 -1.58 -10.85 5.02
C MET A 119 -0.91 -12.18 4.72
N GLY A 120 0.42 -12.24 4.86
CA GLY A 120 1.26 -13.42 4.76
C GLY A 120 2.03 -13.67 6.05
N GLU A 121 3.05 -14.51 5.96
CA GLU A 121 3.87 -14.93 7.10
C GLU A 121 5.21 -14.16 7.18
N LEU A 122 5.67 -13.55 6.08
CA LEU A 122 6.96 -12.86 6.03
C LEU A 122 6.93 -11.58 6.87
N LEU A 123 7.81 -11.47 7.86
CA LEU A 123 7.92 -10.27 8.68
C LEU A 123 8.67 -9.16 7.91
N PHE A 124 8.33 -7.89 8.21
CA PHE A 124 8.96 -6.74 7.57
C PHE A 124 10.48 -6.74 7.73
N GLU A 125 11.01 -7.03 8.91
CA GLU A 125 12.44 -7.05 9.17
C GLU A 125 13.14 -8.23 8.46
N GLU A 126 12.50 -9.38 8.33
CA GLU A 126 13.03 -10.50 7.55
C GLU A 126 13.17 -10.11 6.08
N LEU A 127 12.20 -9.39 5.54
CA LEU A 127 12.28 -8.88 4.17
C LEU A 127 13.39 -7.83 4.01
N VAL A 128 13.55 -6.92 5.00
CA VAL A 128 14.67 -5.97 5.00
C VAL A 128 16.00 -6.72 4.97
N ASP A 129 16.16 -7.78 5.74
CA ASP A 129 17.40 -8.59 5.74
C ASP A 129 17.64 -9.29 4.40
N VAL A 130 16.59 -9.80 3.74
CA VAL A 130 16.69 -10.39 2.39
C VAL A 130 17.19 -9.36 1.37
N TYR A 131 16.62 -8.16 1.35
CA TYR A 131 17.09 -7.10 0.46
C TYR A 131 18.46 -6.57 0.82
N LYS A 132 18.79 -6.51 2.10
CA LYS A 132 20.10 -6.08 2.59
C LYS A 132 21.23 -7.02 2.15
N GLU A 133 20.96 -8.33 2.14
CA GLU A 133 21.89 -9.33 1.63
C GLU A 133 22.20 -9.06 0.15
N GLN A 134 21.21 -8.96 -0.72
CA GLN A 134 21.39 -8.68 -2.15
C GLN A 134 22.05 -7.32 -2.37
N ALA A 135 21.56 -6.26 -1.72
CA ALA A 135 22.11 -4.91 -1.83
C ALA A 135 23.58 -4.84 -1.43
N SER A 136 23.98 -5.57 -0.38
CA SER A 136 25.39 -5.65 0.06
C SER A 136 26.29 -6.25 -1.01
N VAL A 137 25.84 -7.30 -1.69
CA VAL A 137 26.58 -7.94 -2.77
C VAL A 137 26.68 -7.01 -3.98
N LEU A 138 25.56 -6.39 -4.39
CA LEU A 138 25.54 -5.47 -5.54
C LEU A 138 26.42 -4.23 -5.32
N ALA A 139 26.38 -3.64 -4.11
CA ALA A 139 27.24 -2.51 -3.76
C ALA A 139 28.74 -2.90 -3.83
N LYS A 140 29.11 -4.07 -3.28
CA LYS A 140 30.49 -4.60 -3.36
C LYS A 140 30.92 -4.93 -4.79
N ALA A 141 30.00 -5.41 -5.63
CA ALA A 141 30.25 -5.70 -7.04
C ALA A 141 30.47 -4.42 -7.88
N GLY A 142 30.19 -3.24 -7.35
CA GLY A 142 30.52 -1.95 -7.95
C GLY A 142 29.46 -1.42 -8.90
N VAL A 143 28.18 -1.57 -8.56
CA VAL A 143 27.09 -0.86 -9.25
C VAL A 143 27.19 0.65 -9.02
N ASP A 144 26.75 1.46 -9.98
CA ASP A 144 26.77 2.92 -9.88
C ASP A 144 25.58 3.47 -9.08
N LEU A 145 24.43 2.78 -9.13
CA LEU A 145 23.18 3.11 -8.47
C LEU A 145 22.31 1.84 -8.32
N PHE A 146 21.23 1.94 -7.56
CA PHE A 146 20.23 0.89 -7.42
C PHE A 146 18.97 1.23 -8.20
N VAL A 147 18.30 0.21 -8.70
CA VAL A 147 16.89 0.26 -9.13
C VAL A 147 16.09 -0.83 -8.41
N VAL A 148 14.95 -0.43 -7.89
CA VAL A 148 13.94 -1.32 -7.32
C VAL A 148 12.73 -1.21 -8.24
N GLU A 149 12.52 -2.19 -9.13
CA GLU A 149 11.52 -2.05 -10.20
C GLU A 149 10.41 -3.11 -10.13
N THR A 150 9.31 -2.81 -10.81
CA THR A 150 8.14 -3.69 -10.96
C THR A 150 7.47 -4.00 -9.62
N MET A 151 7.47 -3.02 -8.72
CA MET A 151 6.94 -3.18 -7.37
C MET A 151 5.43 -2.98 -7.33
N MET A 152 4.71 -3.84 -6.61
CA MET A 152 3.25 -3.77 -6.43
C MET A 152 2.84 -3.36 -5.01
N SER A 153 3.77 -3.42 -4.04
CA SER A 153 3.57 -3.09 -2.64
C SER A 153 4.45 -1.91 -2.22
N LEU A 154 3.83 -0.85 -1.70
CA LEU A 154 4.56 0.30 -1.15
C LEU A 154 5.39 -0.10 0.07
N GLN A 155 4.87 -1.01 0.91
CA GLN A 155 5.59 -1.48 2.09
C GLN A 155 6.85 -2.29 1.71
N GLU A 156 6.77 -3.09 0.65
CA GLU A 156 7.92 -3.83 0.13
C GLU A 156 8.96 -2.89 -0.50
N CYS A 157 8.52 -1.83 -1.23
CA CYS A 157 9.42 -0.75 -1.68
C CYS A 157 10.18 -0.12 -0.52
N ARG A 158 9.48 0.17 0.60
CA ARG A 158 10.11 0.75 1.79
C ARG A 158 11.15 -0.18 2.40
N ALA A 159 10.85 -1.48 2.49
CA ALA A 159 11.82 -2.48 2.97
C ALA A 159 13.09 -2.48 2.12
N ALA A 160 12.97 -2.49 0.78
CA ALA A 160 14.11 -2.45 -0.13
C ALA A 160 14.91 -1.14 0.01
N VAL A 161 14.25 0.02 0.08
CA VAL A 161 14.91 1.32 0.24
C VAL A 161 15.64 1.41 1.59
N ILE A 162 15.01 0.98 2.68
CA ILE A 162 15.62 0.94 4.02
C ILE A 162 16.85 0.02 3.99
N ALA A 163 16.73 -1.18 3.41
CA ALA A 163 17.82 -2.14 3.29
C ALA A 163 19.02 -1.56 2.53
N ILE A 164 18.80 -0.90 1.39
CA ILE A 164 19.87 -0.27 0.60
C ILE A 164 20.52 0.87 1.40
N ARG A 165 19.73 1.73 2.07
CA ARG A 165 20.26 2.84 2.89
C ARG A 165 21.06 2.37 4.10
N GLU A 166 20.75 1.18 4.65
CA GLU A 166 21.57 0.56 5.71
C GLU A 166 22.90 -0.01 5.21
N VAL A 167 23.04 -0.20 3.89
CA VAL A 167 24.25 -0.73 3.25
C VAL A 167 25.14 0.40 2.70
N CYS A 168 24.55 1.38 2.00
CA CYS A 168 25.30 2.40 1.27
C CYS A 168 24.47 3.67 0.97
N ASP A 169 25.19 4.72 0.46
CA ASP A 169 24.60 6.01 0.09
C ASP A 169 24.44 6.18 -1.45
N LEU A 170 24.52 5.09 -2.22
CA LEU A 170 24.31 5.15 -3.67
C LEU A 170 22.91 5.65 -4.03
N PRO A 171 22.74 6.30 -5.20
CA PRO A 171 21.40 6.70 -5.66
C PRO A 171 20.47 5.51 -5.80
N ILE A 172 19.16 5.74 -5.49
CA ILE A 172 18.10 4.73 -5.61
C ILE A 172 17.01 5.25 -6.54
N MET A 173 16.71 4.48 -7.57
CA MET A 173 15.51 4.62 -8.40
C MET A 173 14.47 3.60 -7.96
N VAL A 174 13.18 4.00 -7.89
CA VAL A 174 12.08 3.07 -7.59
C VAL A 174 10.99 3.19 -8.65
N THR A 175 10.50 2.09 -9.17
CA THR A 175 9.33 2.07 -10.06
C THR A 175 8.29 1.06 -9.61
N LEU A 176 7.03 1.50 -9.64
CA LEU A 176 5.88 0.68 -9.28
C LEU A 176 5.07 0.32 -10.53
N THR A 177 4.36 -0.78 -10.41
CA THR A 177 3.45 -1.27 -11.45
C THR A 177 2.01 -1.00 -11.01
N TYR A 178 1.22 -0.39 -11.91
CA TYR A 178 -0.15 0.03 -11.66
C TYR A 178 -1.12 -0.75 -12.54
N ASN A 179 -2.28 -1.08 -12.00
CA ASN A 179 -3.38 -1.66 -12.74
C ASN A 179 -4.10 -0.59 -13.59
N GLU A 180 -5.06 -0.99 -14.39
CA GLU A 180 -5.87 -0.08 -15.26
C GLU A 180 -6.61 1.01 -14.46
N ASP A 181 -6.91 0.76 -13.18
CA ASP A 181 -7.54 1.74 -12.28
C ASP A 181 -6.58 2.79 -11.72
N GLY A 182 -5.32 2.75 -12.11
CA GLY A 182 -4.28 3.66 -11.66
C GLY A 182 -3.82 3.41 -10.22
N ARG A 183 -4.02 2.20 -9.68
CA ARG A 183 -3.54 1.79 -8.36
C ARG A 183 -2.67 0.55 -8.45
N THR A 184 -1.77 0.38 -7.49
CA THR A 184 -1.05 -0.89 -7.34
C THR A 184 -1.99 -1.99 -6.86
N LEU A 185 -1.53 -3.25 -6.86
CA LEU A 185 -2.29 -4.39 -6.34
C LEU A 185 -2.78 -4.17 -4.88
N PHE A 186 -2.00 -3.46 -4.07
CA PHE A 186 -2.32 -3.15 -2.67
C PHE A 186 -3.11 -1.84 -2.50
N GLY A 187 -3.52 -1.20 -3.59
CA GLY A 187 -4.37 -0.01 -3.58
C GLY A 187 -3.64 1.32 -3.50
N THR A 188 -2.30 1.33 -3.61
CA THR A 188 -1.50 2.56 -3.54
C THR A 188 -1.68 3.39 -4.82
N PRO A 189 -2.14 4.65 -4.74
CA PRO A 189 -2.18 5.55 -5.89
C PRO A 189 -0.82 6.20 -6.16
N PRO A 190 -0.57 6.72 -7.39
CA PRO A 190 0.72 7.27 -7.79
C PRO A 190 1.24 8.40 -6.89
N GLU A 191 0.36 9.31 -6.50
CA GLU A 191 0.69 10.44 -5.63
C GLU A 191 1.13 10.00 -4.23
N THR A 192 0.54 8.93 -3.69
CA THR A 192 0.93 8.39 -2.38
C THR A 192 2.31 7.73 -2.46
N ALA A 193 2.58 6.97 -3.51
CA ALA A 193 3.90 6.38 -3.72
C ALA A 193 4.99 7.47 -3.79
N VAL A 194 4.74 8.57 -4.52
CA VAL A 194 5.65 9.72 -4.58
C VAL A 194 5.88 10.32 -3.20
N VAL A 195 4.80 10.65 -2.47
CA VAL A 195 4.88 11.29 -1.14
C VAL A 195 5.70 10.44 -0.17
N VAL A 196 5.45 9.13 -0.11
CA VAL A 196 6.13 8.24 0.85
C VAL A 196 7.58 8.01 0.45
N LEU A 197 7.86 7.63 -0.80
CA LEU A 197 9.20 7.21 -1.21
C LEU A 197 10.18 8.38 -1.38
N GLN A 198 9.74 9.54 -1.90
CA GLN A 198 10.63 10.71 -1.93
C GLN A 198 11.00 11.20 -0.53
N SER A 199 10.06 11.12 0.45
CA SER A 199 10.35 11.47 1.85
C SER A 199 11.34 10.50 2.49
N LEU A 200 11.30 9.22 2.10
CA LEU A 200 12.26 8.18 2.52
C LEU A 200 13.64 8.35 1.85
N GLY A 201 13.77 9.28 0.91
CA GLY A 201 15.05 9.68 0.33
C GLY A 201 15.47 8.87 -0.90
N VAL A 202 14.53 8.36 -1.71
CA VAL A 202 14.83 7.87 -3.07
C VAL A 202 15.23 9.05 -3.97
N ASP A 203 15.99 8.76 -5.01
CA ASP A 203 16.58 9.78 -5.88
C ASP A 203 15.83 9.94 -7.21
N ALA A 204 14.99 8.97 -7.59
CA ALA A 204 14.02 9.05 -8.66
C ALA A 204 12.89 8.02 -8.43
N ILE A 205 11.68 8.33 -8.90
CA ILE A 205 10.50 7.48 -8.73
C ILE A 205 9.66 7.44 -10.01
N GLY A 206 8.93 6.36 -10.24
CA GLY A 206 8.07 6.32 -11.42
C GLY A 206 7.28 5.05 -11.60
N VAL A 207 7.02 4.75 -12.86
CA VAL A 207 6.15 3.65 -13.29
C VAL A 207 6.87 2.77 -14.31
N ASN A 208 6.66 1.46 -14.24
CA ASN A 208 7.13 0.54 -15.26
C ASN A 208 6.19 -0.63 -15.49
N CYS A 209 6.34 -1.31 -16.62
CA CYS A 209 5.62 -2.54 -16.95
C CYS A 209 4.09 -2.36 -17.03
N SER A 210 3.31 -3.46 -16.96
CA SER A 210 1.84 -3.53 -16.88
C SER A 210 1.10 -3.03 -18.11
N THR A 211 1.27 -1.76 -18.48
CA THR A 211 0.51 -1.09 -19.54
C THR A 211 1.40 -0.55 -20.66
N GLY A 212 0.78 -0.11 -21.74
CA GLY A 212 1.46 0.62 -22.81
C GLY A 212 1.83 2.04 -22.39
N PRO A 213 2.63 2.73 -23.20
CA PRO A 213 3.15 4.04 -22.83
C PRO A 213 2.07 5.14 -22.71
N MET A 214 0.97 5.06 -23.44
CA MET A 214 -0.08 6.08 -23.39
C MET A 214 -0.93 5.99 -22.13
N GLU A 215 -1.14 4.78 -21.62
CA GLU A 215 -1.83 4.52 -20.37
C GLU A 215 -1.03 5.00 -19.17
N MET A 216 0.31 5.10 -19.29
CA MET A 216 1.18 5.63 -18.25
C MET A 216 1.19 7.15 -18.16
N VAL A 217 0.80 7.88 -19.23
CA VAL A 217 0.81 9.36 -19.24
C VAL A 217 0.03 9.96 -18.07
N PRO A 218 -1.24 9.57 -17.80
CA PRO A 218 -1.98 10.11 -16.65
C PRO A 218 -1.33 9.81 -15.29
N LEU A 219 -0.66 8.66 -15.16
CA LEU A 219 0.05 8.29 -13.93
C LEU A 219 1.24 9.21 -13.69
N VAL A 220 2.03 9.47 -14.73
CA VAL A 220 3.19 10.38 -14.68
C VAL A 220 2.74 11.82 -14.39
N GLU A 221 1.67 12.30 -15.03
CA GLU A 221 1.08 13.63 -14.77
C GLU A 221 0.67 13.75 -13.29
N LYS A 222 -0.01 12.71 -12.75
CA LYS A 222 -0.41 12.69 -11.35
C LYS A 222 0.77 12.68 -10.39
N MET A 223 1.83 11.93 -10.71
CA MET A 223 3.07 11.96 -9.92
C MET A 223 3.76 13.33 -9.96
N ALA A 224 3.75 14.01 -11.11
CA ALA A 224 4.41 15.31 -11.30
C ALA A 224 3.81 16.41 -10.41
N GLU A 225 2.54 16.32 -10.02
CA GLU A 225 1.90 17.25 -9.08
C GLU A 225 2.49 17.21 -7.67
N TYR A 226 3.23 16.14 -7.32
CA TYR A 226 3.76 15.88 -5.97
C TYR A 226 5.28 15.72 -5.93
N ALA A 227 5.92 15.45 -7.08
CA ALA A 227 7.32 15.08 -7.13
C ALA A 227 8.27 16.26 -6.94
N THR A 228 9.22 16.12 -6.03
CA THR A 228 10.39 17.00 -5.87
C THR A 228 11.67 16.37 -6.43
N ILE A 229 11.57 15.14 -6.93
CA ILE A 229 12.63 14.32 -7.52
C ILE A 229 12.25 13.93 -8.95
N PRO A 230 13.21 13.54 -9.79
CA PRO A 230 12.96 13.12 -11.17
C PRO A 230 11.97 11.95 -11.27
N LEU A 231 11.12 11.98 -12.31
CA LEU A 231 10.17 10.90 -12.59
C LEU A 231 10.70 9.96 -13.68
N ILE A 232 10.34 8.67 -13.53
CA ILE A 232 10.73 7.57 -14.41
C ILE A 232 9.49 7.02 -15.12
N ALA A 233 9.61 6.74 -16.43
CA ALA A 233 8.61 5.97 -17.18
C ALA A 233 9.29 4.92 -18.05
N LYS A 234 8.98 3.64 -17.81
CA LYS A 234 9.56 2.48 -18.50
C LYS A 234 8.47 1.52 -18.97
N PRO A 235 7.66 1.92 -20.02
CA PRO A 235 6.51 1.17 -20.49
C PRO A 235 6.89 -0.06 -21.32
N ASN A 236 5.93 -0.97 -21.50
CA ASN A 236 5.98 -2.05 -22.48
C ASN A 236 5.85 -1.51 -23.91
N ALA A 237 6.26 -2.31 -24.91
CA ALA A 237 6.02 -2.00 -26.33
C ALA A 237 4.55 -2.28 -26.75
N GLY A 238 3.60 -1.65 -26.02
CA GLY A 238 2.17 -1.92 -26.10
C GLY A 238 1.74 -3.05 -25.16
N LEU A 239 0.49 -3.49 -25.32
CA LEU A 239 -0.02 -4.65 -24.58
C LEU A 239 0.46 -5.96 -25.23
N PRO A 240 0.67 -7.03 -24.43
CA PRO A 240 1.01 -8.33 -24.95
C PRO A 240 -0.14 -8.92 -25.78
N GLU A 241 0.18 -9.44 -26.94
CA GLU A 241 -0.72 -10.21 -27.82
C GLU A 241 -0.14 -11.61 -28.05
N LEU A 242 -1.00 -12.57 -28.32
CA LEU A 242 -0.60 -13.92 -28.63
C LEU A 242 -0.53 -14.15 -30.14
N GLU A 243 0.56 -14.72 -30.58
CA GLU A 243 0.70 -15.24 -31.94
C GLU A 243 1.14 -16.70 -31.88
N GLY A 244 0.17 -17.60 -31.96
CA GLY A 244 0.39 -19.02 -31.68
C GLY A 244 0.74 -19.28 -30.22
N LYS A 245 1.94 -19.80 -29.92
CA LYS A 245 2.48 -20.02 -28.55
C LYS A 245 3.46 -18.95 -28.09
N LYS A 246 3.55 -17.82 -28.79
CA LYS A 246 4.49 -16.75 -28.46
C LYS A 246 3.76 -15.48 -28.06
N THR A 247 4.15 -14.88 -26.96
CA THR A 247 3.78 -13.53 -26.59
C THR A 247 4.53 -12.54 -27.49
N VAL A 248 3.80 -11.70 -28.21
CA VAL A 248 4.35 -10.68 -29.08
C VAL A 248 3.89 -9.29 -28.67
N TYR A 249 4.74 -8.31 -28.92
CA TYR A 249 4.44 -6.89 -28.70
C TYR A 249 4.47 -6.22 -30.08
N ARG A 250 3.37 -5.55 -30.46
CA ARG A 250 3.19 -5.05 -31.84
C ARG A 250 3.50 -3.58 -32.03
N MET A 251 3.72 -2.83 -30.93
CA MET A 251 4.04 -1.41 -31.03
C MET A 251 5.38 -1.23 -31.76
N THR A 252 5.37 -0.45 -32.81
CA THR A 252 6.58 -0.15 -33.60
C THR A 252 7.53 0.80 -32.84
N PRO A 253 8.82 0.82 -33.18
CA PRO A 253 9.75 1.79 -32.60
C PRO A 253 9.31 3.25 -32.75
N GLU A 254 8.68 3.61 -33.87
CA GLU A 254 8.19 4.96 -34.17
C GLU A 254 6.99 5.33 -33.30
N GLU A 255 6.03 4.43 -33.13
CA GLU A 255 4.87 4.61 -32.22
C GLU A 255 5.34 4.74 -30.79
N PHE A 256 6.25 3.86 -30.35
CA PHE A 256 6.83 3.89 -29.02
C PHE A 256 7.56 5.21 -28.74
N ALA A 257 8.36 5.68 -29.69
CA ALA A 257 9.05 6.97 -29.58
C ALA A 257 8.08 8.16 -29.49
N GLY A 258 7.01 8.13 -30.28
CA GLY A 258 5.95 9.16 -30.21
C GLY A 258 5.27 9.21 -28.84
N ALA A 259 4.97 8.07 -28.25
CA ALA A 259 4.41 7.96 -26.91
C ALA A 259 5.45 8.35 -25.82
N GLY A 260 6.73 8.02 -26.02
CA GLY A 260 7.83 8.47 -25.15
C GLY A 260 7.93 9.99 -25.06
N VAL A 261 7.70 10.71 -26.18
CA VAL A 261 7.60 12.19 -26.18
C VAL A 261 6.45 12.68 -25.30
N ALA A 262 5.29 11.97 -25.28
CA ALA A 262 4.18 12.31 -24.41
C ALA A 262 4.53 12.10 -22.93
N LEU A 263 5.23 11.02 -22.60
CA LEU A 263 5.70 10.74 -21.23
C LEU A 263 6.67 11.83 -20.71
N VAL A 264 7.63 12.28 -21.56
CA VAL A 264 8.52 13.37 -21.19
C VAL A 264 7.73 14.67 -20.97
N LYS A 265 6.74 14.98 -21.81
CA LYS A 265 5.86 16.16 -21.62
C LYS A 265 5.01 16.05 -20.36
N ALA A 266 4.60 14.86 -19.98
CA ALA A 266 3.87 14.59 -18.73
C ALA A 266 4.72 14.79 -17.46
N GLY A 267 6.06 14.77 -17.60
CA GLY A 267 6.97 15.04 -16.49
C GLY A 267 8.09 14.03 -16.31
N ALA A 268 8.16 12.96 -17.12
CA ALA A 268 9.24 11.98 -17.00
C ALA A 268 10.57 12.58 -17.43
N ALA A 269 11.56 12.54 -16.54
CA ALA A 269 12.93 12.96 -16.79
C ALA A 269 13.84 11.78 -17.17
N ILE A 270 13.40 10.56 -16.88
CA ILE A 270 14.09 9.30 -17.14
C ILE A 270 13.10 8.40 -17.88
N VAL A 271 13.47 7.94 -19.06
CA VAL A 271 12.58 7.11 -19.92
C VAL A 271 13.33 5.91 -20.47
N GLY A 272 12.63 4.81 -20.66
CA GLY A 272 13.20 3.58 -21.21
C GLY A 272 12.12 2.64 -21.70
N GLY A 273 12.44 1.37 -21.82
CA GLY A 273 11.48 0.35 -22.25
C GLY A 273 11.44 -0.85 -21.31
N CYS A 274 10.28 -1.45 -21.16
CA CYS A 274 10.06 -2.72 -20.46
C CYS A 274 9.71 -3.81 -21.49
N CYS A 275 8.88 -4.77 -21.16
CA CYS A 275 8.58 -5.95 -22.00
C CYS A 275 8.32 -5.61 -23.47
N GLY A 276 8.88 -6.44 -24.35
CA GLY A 276 8.74 -6.31 -25.82
C GLY A 276 9.60 -5.23 -26.47
N THR A 277 10.30 -4.38 -25.71
CA THR A 277 11.17 -3.36 -26.31
C THR A 277 12.53 -3.92 -26.71
N THR A 278 13.09 -3.42 -27.81
CA THR A 278 14.41 -3.78 -28.35
C THR A 278 15.27 -2.54 -28.47
N GLU A 279 16.55 -2.72 -28.87
CA GLU A 279 17.46 -1.62 -29.16
C GLU A 279 16.89 -0.61 -30.18
N LYS A 280 16.02 -1.05 -31.09
CA LYS A 280 15.38 -0.16 -32.07
C LYS A 280 14.38 0.79 -31.43
N HIS A 281 13.60 0.28 -30.46
CA HIS A 281 12.67 1.11 -29.68
C HIS A 281 13.43 2.16 -28.86
N ILE A 282 14.51 1.73 -28.19
CA ILE A 282 15.35 2.63 -27.37
C ILE A 282 16.04 3.67 -28.26
N LYS A 283 16.53 3.29 -29.42
CA LYS A 283 17.16 4.23 -30.37
C LYS A 283 16.14 5.27 -30.86
N ALA A 284 14.95 4.84 -31.26
CA ALA A 284 13.90 5.73 -31.73
C ALA A 284 13.45 6.69 -30.60
N LEU A 285 13.28 6.16 -29.37
CA LEU A 285 12.97 6.94 -28.18
C LEU A 285 14.03 8.02 -27.90
N SER A 286 15.31 7.62 -27.87
CA SER A 286 16.44 8.53 -27.69
C SER A 286 16.48 9.64 -28.74
N ASP A 287 16.29 9.30 -30.02
CA ASP A 287 16.30 10.28 -31.10
C ASP A 287 15.11 11.26 -31.01
N ALA A 288 13.93 10.77 -30.66
CA ALA A 288 12.70 11.57 -30.54
C ALA A 288 12.70 12.50 -29.32
N THR A 289 13.32 12.11 -28.21
CA THR A 289 13.34 12.88 -26.97
C THR A 289 14.58 13.75 -26.80
N ARG A 290 15.55 13.63 -27.71
CA ARG A 290 16.82 14.39 -27.66
C ARG A 290 16.58 15.89 -27.64
N GLY A 291 17.12 16.56 -26.59
CA GLY A 291 17.06 18.00 -26.44
C GLY A 291 15.69 18.53 -26.01
N MET A 292 14.77 17.66 -25.62
CA MET A 292 13.53 18.13 -24.98
C MET A 292 13.83 18.77 -23.63
N GLU A 293 13.09 19.84 -23.32
CA GLU A 293 13.17 20.46 -22.00
C GLU A 293 12.52 19.54 -20.95
N LEU A 294 13.25 19.33 -19.84
CA LEU A 294 12.74 18.53 -18.73
C LEU A 294 11.72 19.32 -17.91
N HIS A 295 10.68 18.66 -17.47
CA HIS A 295 9.81 19.18 -16.42
C HIS A 295 10.64 19.41 -15.15
N ARG A 296 10.50 20.58 -14.51
CA ARG A 296 11.17 20.88 -13.25
C ARG A 296 10.36 20.31 -12.10
N PRO A 297 10.93 19.40 -11.30
CA PRO A 297 10.28 18.97 -10.07
C PRO A 297 9.92 20.16 -9.16
N LEU A 298 8.98 19.96 -8.25
CA LEU A 298 8.62 20.97 -7.25
C LEU A 298 9.85 21.41 -6.45
N ALA A 299 9.91 22.68 -6.06
CA ALA A 299 11.03 23.21 -5.28
C ALA A 299 11.08 22.62 -3.85
N SER A 300 9.91 22.34 -3.27
CA SER A 300 9.75 21.66 -1.99
C SER A 300 8.56 20.71 -2.04
N HIS A 301 8.57 19.66 -1.22
CA HIS A 301 7.42 18.79 -1.12
C HIS A 301 6.26 19.46 -0.38
N ARG A 302 5.04 18.97 -0.62
CA ARG A 302 3.83 19.45 0.06
C ARG A 302 3.78 18.86 1.49
N ARG A 303 3.11 19.52 2.42
CA ARG A 303 2.87 19.02 3.78
C ARG A 303 1.81 17.92 3.75
N ILE A 304 2.21 16.70 3.50
CA ILE A 304 1.28 15.58 3.33
C ILE A 304 1.68 14.44 4.26
N LEU A 305 0.73 14.00 5.06
CA LEU A 305 0.76 12.71 5.74
C LEU A 305 0.12 11.66 4.84
N ALA A 306 0.61 10.44 4.87
CA ALA A 306 0.11 9.39 4.02
C ALA A 306 -0.05 8.07 4.78
N SER A 307 -1.14 7.35 4.51
CA SER A 307 -1.21 5.90 4.69
C SER A 307 -0.64 5.22 3.45
N GLU A 308 -0.81 3.91 3.31
CA GLU A 308 -0.48 3.21 2.07
C GLU A 308 -1.39 3.61 0.90
N ARG A 309 -2.62 4.07 1.20
CA ARG A 309 -3.70 4.24 0.21
C ARG A 309 -4.26 5.65 0.10
N LYS A 310 -3.93 6.55 1.04
CA LYS A 310 -4.55 7.88 1.12
C LYS A 310 -3.57 8.94 1.60
N ASN A 311 -3.65 10.11 0.99
CA ASN A 311 -2.93 11.30 1.38
C ASN A 311 -3.82 12.26 2.18
N VAL A 312 -3.25 12.92 3.18
CA VAL A 312 -3.88 14.01 3.94
C VAL A 312 -2.94 15.21 3.94
N GLU A 313 -3.33 16.26 3.25
CA GLU A 313 -2.55 17.50 3.18
C GLU A 313 -2.83 18.41 4.38
N VAL A 314 -1.76 18.94 4.99
CA VAL A 314 -1.79 19.85 6.12
C VAL A 314 -1.54 21.27 5.64
N GLY A 315 -2.56 21.91 5.12
CA GLY A 315 -2.47 23.28 4.59
C GLY A 315 -2.69 24.35 5.65
N LEU A 316 -1.92 25.46 5.60
CA LEU A 316 -2.12 26.62 6.49
C LEU A 316 -3.51 27.24 6.34
N ASP A 317 -4.01 27.26 5.12
CA ASP A 317 -5.34 27.75 4.75
C ASP A 317 -6.24 26.64 4.22
N GLY A 318 -5.84 25.37 4.46
CA GLY A 318 -6.62 24.19 4.17
C GLY A 318 -7.74 23.94 5.18
N ASN A 319 -8.51 22.89 4.98
CA ASN A 319 -9.55 22.46 5.90
C ASN A 319 -8.95 22.02 7.24
N PHE A 320 -9.69 22.29 8.32
CA PHE A 320 -9.30 21.86 9.66
C PHE A 320 -9.31 20.33 9.77
N LEU A 321 -8.27 19.76 10.38
CA LEU A 321 -8.08 18.32 10.49
C LEU A 321 -8.24 17.85 11.95
N VAL A 322 -9.04 16.80 12.16
CA VAL A 322 -9.16 16.15 13.46
C VAL A 322 -8.26 14.93 13.52
N VAL A 323 -7.37 14.90 14.50
CA VAL A 323 -6.53 13.76 14.86
C VAL A 323 -7.25 12.98 15.95
N GLY A 324 -7.67 11.76 15.66
CA GLY A 324 -8.50 10.96 16.57
C GLY A 324 -7.71 10.40 17.74
N GLU A 325 -8.10 10.73 18.98
CA GLU A 325 -7.40 10.44 20.24
C GLU A 325 -7.80 9.12 20.94
N ARG A 326 -8.64 8.30 20.31
CA ARG A 326 -9.28 7.18 21.04
C ARG A 326 -8.37 5.97 21.25
N ILE A 327 -7.38 5.73 20.38
CA ILE A 327 -6.45 4.60 20.47
C ILE A 327 -5.31 4.96 21.43
N ASN A 328 -5.67 5.11 22.69
CA ASN A 328 -4.76 5.42 23.78
C ASN A 328 -5.30 4.73 25.06
N PRO A 329 -4.53 3.86 25.73
CA PRO A 329 -4.97 3.08 26.88
C PRO A 329 -5.16 3.93 28.17
N THR A 330 -4.69 5.17 28.20
CA THR A 330 -4.77 6.03 29.38
C THR A 330 -6.20 6.21 29.84
N GLY A 331 -6.52 5.79 31.08
CA GLY A 331 -7.84 5.87 31.66
C GLY A 331 -8.88 4.87 31.12
N LYS A 332 -8.56 4.03 30.13
CA LYS A 332 -9.50 3.10 29.48
C LYS A 332 -9.27 1.65 29.93
N LYS A 333 -9.83 1.25 31.08
CA LYS A 333 -9.64 -0.07 31.69
C LYS A 333 -9.96 -1.25 30.75
N LYS A 334 -11.01 -1.13 29.92
CA LYS A 334 -11.41 -2.19 28.96
C LYS A 334 -10.35 -2.38 27.87
N LEU A 335 -9.84 -1.28 27.30
CA LEU A 335 -8.75 -1.33 26.33
C LEU A 335 -7.47 -1.92 26.95
N GLN A 336 -7.09 -1.44 28.12
CA GLN A 336 -5.91 -1.97 28.84
C GLN A 336 -6.01 -3.49 29.09
N ALA A 337 -7.19 -4.00 29.41
CA ALA A 337 -7.37 -5.44 29.63
C ALA A 337 -7.15 -6.24 28.35
N GLN A 338 -7.75 -5.81 27.22
CA GLN A 338 -7.57 -6.46 25.94
C GLN A 338 -6.12 -6.42 25.44
N LEU A 339 -5.43 -5.28 25.56
CA LEU A 339 -4.02 -5.15 25.17
C LEU A 339 -3.12 -6.11 25.96
N ARG A 340 -3.38 -6.31 27.28
CA ARG A 340 -2.64 -7.33 28.09
C ARG A 340 -2.89 -8.76 27.63
N GLU A 341 -4.04 -9.04 27.03
CA GLU A 341 -4.39 -10.33 26.46
C GLU A 341 -3.92 -10.49 25.00
N GLY A 342 -3.28 -9.45 24.41
CA GLY A 342 -2.88 -9.44 23.01
C GLY A 342 -4.05 -9.32 22.02
N LYS A 343 -5.23 -8.84 22.47
CA LYS A 343 -6.44 -8.67 21.64
C LYS A 343 -6.54 -7.24 21.13
N LEU A 344 -6.79 -7.09 19.84
CA LEU A 344 -6.86 -5.80 19.14
C LEU A 344 -8.27 -5.44 18.62
N ASP A 345 -9.29 -6.23 18.94
CA ASP A 345 -10.66 -5.99 18.46
C ASP A 345 -11.17 -4.59 18.80
N LEU A 346 -10.94 -4.12 20.04
CA LEU A 346 -11.36 -2.80 20.46
C LEU A 346 -10.54 -1.68 19.79
N VAL A 347 -9.27 -1.94 19.47
CA VAL A 347 -8.44 -1.03 18.67
C VAL A 347 -9.04 -0.85 17.29
N ARG A 348 -9.38 -1.96 16.63
CA ARG A 348 -10.06 -1.97 15.32
C ARG A 348 -11.38 -1.20 15.35
N GLU A 349 -12.24 -1.52 16.31
CA GLU A 349 -13.53 -0.81 16.49
C GLU A 349 -13.32 0.70 16.67
N MET A 350 -12.33 1.10 17.47
CA MET A 350 -12.01 2.50 17.70
C MET A 350 -11.45 3.18 16.45
N ALA A 351 -10.62 2.50 15.66
CA ALA A 351 -10.06 3.03 14.41
C ALA A 351 -11.20 3.33 13.42
N MET A 352 -12.04 2.32 13.15
CA MET A 352 -13.18 2.45 12.24
C MET A 352 -14.15 3.54 12.70
N ALA A 353 -14.54 3.55 13.97
CA ALA A 353 -15.46 4.54 14.50
C ALA A 353 -14.91 5.97 14.40
N GLN A 354 -13.61 6.17 14.57
CA GLN A 354 -12.98 7.48 14.42
C GLN A 354 -12.95 7.95 12.97
N GLU A 355 -12.61 7.08 12.02
CA GLU A 355 -12.65 7.39 10.58
C GLU A 355 -14.09 7.69 10.13
N GLU A 356 -15.07 6.85 10.49
CA GLU A 356 -16.50 7.05 10.19
C GLU A 356 -17.04 8.39 10.73
N ASN A 357 -16.54 8.84 11.88
CA ASN A 357 -16.89 10.13 12.49
C ASN A 357 -16.09 11.32 11.94
N GLY A 358 -15.18 11.11 11.00
CA GLY A 358 -14.48 12.16 10.27
C GLY A 358 -13.12 12.54 10.85
N ALA A 359 -12.45 11.66 11.58
CA ALA A 359 -11.02 11.82 11.84
C ALA A 359 -10.26 11.76 10.52
N ALA A 360 -9.34 12.68 10.31
CA ALA A 360 -8.47 12.73 9.15
C ALA A 360 -7.18 11.90 9.38
N ILE A 361 -6.75 11.82 10.62
CA ILE A 361 -5.52 11.18 11.09
C ILE A 361 -5.88 10.43 12.38
N LEU A 362 -5.22 9.32 12.68
CA LEU A 362 -5.40 8.60 13.94
C LEU A 362 -4.13 8.66 14.79
N ASP A 363 -4.25 9.16 16.02
CA ASP A 363 -3.21 9.13 17.03
C ASP A 363 -3.18 7.76 17.73
N ILE A 364 -2.01 7.14 17.77
CA ILE A 364 -1.79 5.81 18.36
C ILE A 364 -0.77 5.92 19.47
N ASN A 365 -1.22 5.62 20.68
CA ASN A 365 -0.39 5.54 21.87
C ASN A 365 -0.59 4.19 22.57
N MET A 366 0.52 3.50 22.89
CA MET A 366 0.51 2.20 23.58
C MET A 366 1.21 2.26 24.94
N GLY A 367 1.52 3.45 25.47
CA GLY A 367 2.19 3.68 26.75
C GLY A 367 1.33 3.22 27.94
N MET A 368 1.57 2.01 28.43
CA MET A 368 0.95 1.46 29.65
C MET A 368 1.79 0.38 30.32
N ASN A 369 1.61 0.22 31.62
CA ASN A 369 2.29 -0.84 32.37
C ASN A 369 1.72 -2.23 32.04
N GLY A 370 2.61 -3.23 31.99
CA GLY A 370 2.26 -4.64 31.89
C GLY A 370 2.10 -5.16 30.46
N ILE A 371 2.64 -4.45 29.47
CA ILE A 371 2.85 -4.90 28.09
C ILE A 371 4.24 -4.50 27.62
N ASP A 372 4.72 -5.14 26.56
CA ASP A 372 5.84 -4.67 25.77
C ASP A 372 5.30 -3.61 24.79
N GLU A 373 5.61 -2.34 25.05
CA GLU A 373 5.11 -1.22 24.24
C GLU A 373 5.58 -1.30 22.79
N LYS A 374 6.82 -1.71 22.58
CA LYS A 374 7.44 -1.84 21.25
C LYS A 374 6.72 -2.86 20.39
N GLU A 375 6.51 -4.06 20.92
CA GLU A 375 5.81 -5.13 20.21
C GLU A 375 4.32 -4.78 20.02
N MET A 376 3.67 -4.21 21.04
CA MET A 376 2.28 -3.81 20.96
C MET A 376 2.06 -2.69 19.92
N MET A 377 2.95 -1.71 19.83
CA MET A 377 2.88 -0.62 18.84
C MET A 377 2.93 -1.19 17.41
N LYS A 378 3.83 -2.14 17.12
CA LYS A 378 3.89 -2.81 15.81
C LYS A 378 2.58 -3.50 15.45
N GLN A 379 2.08 -4.34 16.38
CA GLN A 379 0.83 -5.07 16.16
C GLN A 379 -0.35 -4.15 15.92
N VAL A 380 -0.45 -3.05 16.68
CA VAL A 380 -1.51 -2.04 16.50
C VAL A 380 -1.36 -1.32 15.17
N ILE A 381 -0.14 -0.98 14.74
CA ILE A 381 0.09 -0.36 13.42
C ILE A 381 -0.37 -1.30 12.30
N TYR A 382 -0.01 -2.57 12.33
CA TYR A 382 -0.46 -3.55 11.34
C TYR A 382 -1.98 -3.68 11.31
N GLU A 383 -2.60 -3.77 12.50
CA GLU A 383 -4.05 -3.89 12.63
C GLU A 383 -4.80 -2.66 12.10
N VAL A 384 -4.36 -1.45 12.48
CA VAL A 384 -5.01 -0.21 12.08
C VAL A 384 -4.78 0.08 10.59
N ALA A 385 -3.56 -0.10 10.07
CA ALA A 385 -3.25 0.11 8.65
C ALA A 385 -4.00 -0.87 7.72
N ALA A 386 -4.30 -2.10 8.19
CA ALA A 386 -5.14 -3.03 7.46
C ALA A 386 -6.64 -2.68 7.51
N THR A 387 -7.06 -1.94 8.55
CA THR A 387 -8.49 -1.69 8.83
C THR A 387 -9.01 -0.39 8.22
N VAL A 388 -8.23 0.70 8.29
CA VAL A 388 -8.63 2.06 7.87
C VAL A 388 -7.59 2.70 6.94
N ASP A 389 -7.99 3.76 6.24
CA ASP A 389 -7.12 4.48 5.31
C ASP A 389 -6.54 5.78 5.90
N CYS A 390 -6.87 6.12 7.15
CA CYS A 390 -6.32 7.31 7.81
C CYS A 390 -4.79 7.17 8.02
N PRO A 391 -3.99 8.21 7.69
CA PRO A 391 -2.61 8.30 8.14
C PRO A 391 -2.50 8.25 9.67
N LEU A 392 -1.33 7.83 10.17
CA LEU A 392 -1.09 7.67 11.59
C LEU A 392 -0.21 8.78 12.17
N CYS A 393 -0.61 9.22 13.36
CA CYS A 393 0.19 9.99 14.29
C CYS A 393 0.72 9.00 15.34
N LEU A 394 2.03 8.83 15.43
CA LEU A 394 2.69 7.88 16.30
C LEU A 394 3.09 8.61 17.59
N ASP A 395 2.45 8.24 18.68
CA ASP A 395 2.62 8.90 20.00
C ASP A 395 3.33 7.97 20.98
N THR A 396 4.62 8.21 21.16
CA THR A 396 5.44 7.60 22.20
C THR A 396 6.61 8.50 22.60
N SER A 397 7.02 8.42 23.86
CA SER A 397 8.22 9.08 24.36
C SER A 397 9.50 8.25 24.18
N HIS A 398 9.38 6.95 23.87
CA HIS A 398 10.51 6.02 23.76
C HIS A 398 11.08 6.00 22.33
N ILE A 399 12.38 6.26 22.21
CA ILE A 399 13.06 6.38 20.91
C ILE A 399 13.03 5.05 20.14
N ASP A 400 13.30 3.94 20.82
CA ASP A 400 13.32 2.60 20.23
C ASP A 400 11.93 2.11 19.79
N VAL A 401 10.87 2.48 20.52
CA VAL A 401 9.47 2.23 20.13
C VAL A 401 9.13 3.03 18.87
N MET A 402 9.54 4.32 18.83
CA MET A 402 9.30 5.18 17.67
C MET A 402 10.02 4.66 16.42
N GLU A 403 11.28 4.24 16.55
CA GLU A 403 12.02 3.70 15.40
C GLU A 403 11.35 2.46 14.81
N GLU A 404 10.97 1.50 15.65
CA GLU A 404 10.24 0.31 15.17
C GLU A 404 8.90 0.64 14.54
N ALA A 405 8.15 1.58 15.12
CA ALA A 405 6.89 2.05 14.59
C ALA A 405 7.07 2.67 13.18
N LEU A 406 8.07 3.51 13.00
CA LEU A 406 8.40 4.14 11.71
C LEU A 406 8.87 3.12 10.67
N ARG A 407 9.57 2.07 11.08
CA ARG A 407 10.02 1.01 10.17
C ARG A 407 8.83 0.27 9.55
N VAL A 408 7.90 -0.19 10.38
CA VAL A 408 6.78 -1.04 9.92
C VAL A 408 5.60 -0.27 9.35
N TYR A 409 5.48 1.04 9.62
CA TYR A 409 4.36 1.83 9.10
C TYR A 409 4.48 2.06 7.59
N PRO A 410 3.51 1.61 6.77
CA PRO A 410 3.63 1.65 5.30
C PRO A 410 3.47 3.04 4.67
N GLY A 411 3.21 4.08 5.46
CA GLY A 411 2.94 5.44 5.02
C GLY A 411 4.02 6.46 5.41
N ARG A 412 3.63 7.73 5.36
CA ARG A 412 4.38 8.87 5.91
C ARG A 412 3.71 9.33 7.20
N ALA A 413 4.32 9.02 8.34
CA ALA A 413 3.78 9.26 9.67
C ALA A 413 3.94 10.72 10.15
N LEU A 414 3.13 11.08 11.17
CA LEU A 414 3.37 12.22 12.03
C LEU A 414 3.94 11.72 13.36
N ILE A 415 5.15 12.13 13.73
CA ILE A 415 5.75 11.81 15.03
C ILE A 415 5.17 12.74 16.09
N ASN A 416 4.63 12.21 17.17
CA ASN A 416 4.16 12.95 18.34
C ASN A 416 5.02 12.54 19.55
N SER A 417 6.04 13.31 19.95
CA SER A 417 6.49 14.61 19.46
C SER A 417 8.00 14.78 19.62
N VAL A 418 8.54 15.82 19.00
CA VAL A 418 9.94 16.25 19.18
C VAL A 418 9.95 17.57 19.97
N SER A 419 10.71 17.63 21.07
CA SER A 419 10.90 18.82 21.90
C SER A 419 12.37 19.26 21.90
N LEU A 420 12.69 20.37 22.58
CA LEU A 420 14.07 20.81 22.80
C LEU A 420 14.78 20.05 23.94
N GLU A 421 14.15 18.99 24.46
CA GLU A 421 14.82 18.05 25.36
C GLU A 421 15.99 17.38 24.63
N THR A 422 17.15 17.31 25.29
CA THR A 422 18.40 16.81 24.69
C THR A 422 18.22 15.45 24.01
N GLU A 423 17.56 14.51 24.67
CA GLU A 423 17.30 13.17 24.14
C GLU A 423 16.46 13.22 22.84
N LYS A 424 15.46 14.10 22.78
CA LYS A 424 14.58 14.23 21.62
C LYS A 424 15.27 14.87 20.43
N ILE A 425 16.03 15.92 20.66
CA ILE A 425 16.78 16.60 19.60
C ILE A 425 17.88 15.72 19.01
N GLU A 426 18.58 14.96 19.86
CA GLU A 426 19.70 14.13 19.42
C GLU A 426 19.30 12.80 18.80
N HIS A 427 18.14 12.26 19.12
CA HIS A 427 17.74 10.93 18.69
C HIS A 427 16.40 10.89 17.93
N MET A 428 15.33 11.54 18.43
CA MET A 428 14.01 11.50 17.77
C MET A 428 13.99 12.30 16.47
N LEU A 429 14.59 13.49 16.47
CA LEU A 429 14.65 14.34 15.28
C LEU A 429 15.42 13.68 14.11
N PRO A 430 16.58 13.03 14.30
CA PRO A 430 17.24 12.23 13.26
C PRO A 430 16.40 11.06 12.76
N LEU A 431 15.56 10.43 13.59
CA LEU A 431 14.63 9.39 13.12
C LEU A 431 13.58 9.96 12.17
N ALA A 432 13.02 11.15 12.46
CA ALA A 432 12.11 11.81 11.56
C ALA A 432 12.75 12.01 10.16
N LYS A 433 14.00 12.44 10.11
CA LYS A 433 14.75 12.58 8.85
C LYS A 433 15.01 11.23 8.18
N LYS A 434 15.46 10.23 8.93
CA LYS A 434 15.82 8.89 8.43
C LYS A 434 14.64 8.21 7.73
N TYR A 435 13.45 8.31 8.31
CA TYR A 435 12.24 7.65 7.81
C TYR A 435 11.30 8.60 7.03
N GLY A 436 11.70 9.85 6.81
CA GLY A 436 10.94 10.83 6.03
C GLY A 436 9.62 11.25 6.67
N ALA A 437 9.50 11.12 8.00
CA ALA A 437 8.29 11.46 8.74
C ALA A 437 8.16 12.97 8.95
N MET A 438 6.92 13.46 9.04
CA MET A 438 6.62 14.77 9.63
C MET A 438 6.65 14.64 11.16
N PHE A 439 6.85 15.74 11.86
CA PHE A 439 6.83 15.71 13.33
C PHE A 439 6.10 16.90 13.95
N VAL A 440 5.52 16.65 15.11
CA VAL A 440 4.99 17.67 16.00
C VAL A 440 6.13 18.27 16.82
N LEU A 441 6.39 19.55 16.64
CA LEU A 441 7.32 20.32 17.46
C LEU A 441 6.61 20.73 18.76
N LEU A 442 6.94 20.11 19.86
CA LEU A 442 6.41 20.42 21.18
C LEU A 442 7.33 21.40 21.89
N PRO A 443 6.87 22.61 22.22
CA PRO A 443 7.74 23.65 22.80
C PRO A 443 8.04 23.44 24.29
N LEU A 444 8.75 22.35 24.58
CA LEU A 444 9.31 21.98 25.89
C LEU A 444 10.83 21.88 25.78
N SER A 445 11.52 22.04 26.94
CA SER A 445 12.96 21.85 27.06
C SER A 445 13.30 20.98 28.27
N ASP A 446 14.59 20.71 28.50
CA ASP A 446 15.05 20.02 29.71
C ASP A 446 14.67 20.76 31.02
N GLU A 447 14.38 22.09 30.95
CA GLU A 447 13.87 22.88 32.07
C GLU A 447 12.34 22.72 32.28
N GLY A 448 11.66 21.99 31.39
CA GLY A 448 10.22 21.73 31.38
C GLY A 448 9.41 22.74 30.58
N LEU A 449 8.27 23.18 31.12
CA LEU A 449 7.36 24.11 30.44
C LEU A 449 7.98 25.52 30.31
N PRO A 450 7.81 26.20 29.16
CA PRO A 450 8.27 27.59 28.97
C PRO A 450 7.59 28.53 29.97
N LYS A 451 8.36 29.51 30.46
CA LYS A 451 7.89 30.49 31.47
C LYS A 451 6.93 31.53 30.88
N ASP A 452 7.09 31.85 29.62
CA ASP A 452 6.28 32.83 28.91
C ASP A 452 6.27 32.56 27.38
N ALA A 453 5.49 33.38 26.65
CA ALA A 453 5.39 33.27 25.19
C ALA A 453 6.73 33.50 24.49
N LYS A 454 7.61 34.31 25.02
CA LYS A 454 8.93 34.58 24.41
C LYS A 454 9.82 33.37 24.45
N GLU A 455 9.97 32.74 25.62
CA GLU A 455 10.73 31.49 25.77
C GLU A 455 10.12 30.38 24.90
N LYS A 456 8.78 30.31 24.82
CA LYS A 456 8.09 29.35 23.94
C LYS A 456 8.48 29.55 22.48
N HIS A 457 8.52 30.81 21.99
CA HIS A 457 8.95 31.11 20.62
C HIS A 457 10.44 30.80 20.40
N GLU A 458 11.31 31.09 21.38
CA GLU A 458 12.75 30.72 21.30
C GLU A 458 12.97 29.21 21.18
N ILE A 459 12.19 28.40 21.92
CA ILE A 459 12.24 26.94 21.81
C ILE A 459 11.79 26.48 20.42
N ILE A 460 10.67 27.02 19.91
CA ILE A 460 10.17 26.72 18.56
C ILE A 460 11.24 27.01 17.51
N ASP A 461 11.85 28.20 17.60
CA ASP A 461 12.88 28.66 16.67
C ASP A 461 14.12 27.77 16.71
N THR A 462 14.55 27.37 17.90
CA THR A 462 15.72 26.50 18.09
C THR A 462 15.52 25.12 17.50
N VAL A 463 14.36 24.47 17.76
CA VAL A 463 14.06 23.15 17.20
C VAL A 463 13.89 23.22 15.69
N TYR A 464 13.27 24.28 15.19
CA TYR A 464 13.14 24.54 13.74
C TYR A 464 14.52 24.63 13.07
N ASP A 465 15.43 25.45 13.63
CA ASP A 465 16.77 25.64 13.06
C ASP A 465 17.55 24.31 13.06
N ARG A 466 17.45 23.50 14.12
CA ARG A 466 18.03 22.15 14.16
C ARG A 466 17.50 21.22 13.09
N ALA A 467 16.19 21.26 12.82
CA ALA A 467 15.59 20.47 11.74
C ALA A 467 16.13 20.91 10.36
N MET A 468 16.29 22.23 10.13
CA MET A 468 16.88 22.75 8.90
C MET A 468 18.36 22.35 8.75
N GLU A 469 19.14 22.40 9.82
CA GLU A 469 20.54 21.95 9.85
C GLU A 469 20.69 20.47 9.46
N LEU A 470 19.75 19.63 9.86
CA LEU A 470 19.67 18.22 9.45
C LEU A 470 19.19 18.01 8.00
N GLY A 471 18.85 19.09 7.30
CA GLY A 471 18.34 19.03 5.93
C GLY A 471 16.92 18.49 5.83
N MET A 472 16.10 18.66 6.86
CA MET A 472 14.66 18.48 6.78
C MET A 472 14.03 19.67 6.04
N ALA A 473 12.81 19.47 5.52
CA ALA A 473 12.10 20.57 4.87
C ALA A 473 11.21 21.31 5.87
N HIS A 474 10.96 22.58 5.57
CA HIS A 474 10.01 23.41 6.31
C HIS A 474 8.62 22.75 6.41
N GLU A 475 8.26 21.98 5.37
CA GLU A 475 7.00 21.26 5.23
C GLU A 475 6.89 20.03 6.13
N ASP A 476 7.97 19.60 6.79
CA ASP A 476 7.97 18.45 7.69
C ASP A 476 7.47 18.79 9.11
N ILE A 477 7.27 20.08 9.42
CA ILE A 477 7.08 20.56 10.79
C ILE A 477 5.64 21.02 11.03
N VAL A 478 5.07 20.55 12.15
CA VAL A 478 3.80 20.98 12.73
C VAL A 478 4.07 21.39 14.18
N VAL A 479 3.62 22.56 14.64
CA VAL A 479 3.93 23.07 15.98
C VAL A 479 2.78 22.82 16.95
N ASP A 480 3.03 22.24 18.13
CA ASP A 480 2.02 22.15 19.18
C ASP A 480 1.83 23.52 19.84
N GLY A 481 0.58 23.99 19.88
CA GLY A 481 0.20 25.22 20.55
C GLY A 481 0.40 25.19 22.06
N LEU A 482 0.66 24.02 22.64
CA LEU A 482 0.88 23.76 24.08
C LEU A 482 -0.26 24.31 24.94
N VAL A 483 -1.33 23.53 25.04
CA VAL A 483 -2.54 23.91 25.75
C VAL A 483 -2.45 23.52 27.23
N ALA A 484 -2.37 24.50 28.12
CA ALA A 484 -2.55 24.31 29.56
C ALA A 484 -4.02 24.34 29.96
N THR A 485 -4.35 23.83 31.16
CA THR A 485 -5.72 23.89 31.66
C THR A 485 -6.08 25.27 32.19
N ILE A 486 -7.23 25.81 31.76
CA ILE A 486 -7.72 27.13 32.18
C ILE A 486 -8.00 27.17 33.69
N GLY A 487 -8.27 26.02 34.31
CA GLY A 487 -8.46 25.90 35.75
C GLY A 487 -7.21 26.20 36.59
N ALA A 488 -6.03 25.96 36.03
CA ALA A 488 -4.73 26.24 36.65
C ALA A 488 -4.11 27.57 36.17
N ASN A 489 -4.33 27.94 34.90
CA ASN A 489 -3.81 29.16 34.30
C ASN A 489 -4.94 29.87 33.54
N PRO A 490 -5.48 30.98 34.06
CA PRO A 490 -6.53 31.77 33.36
C PRO A 490 -6.14 32.31 31.99
N GLU A 491 -4.83 32.52 31.71
CA GLU A 491 -4.31 32.99 30.43
C GLU A 491 -4.03 31.86 29.45
N ALA A 492 -4.22 30.60 29.81
CA ALA A 492 -3.85 29.42 29.01
C ALA A 492 -4.39 29.49 27.57
N ALA A 493 -5.65 29.86 27.39
CA ALA A 493 -6.25 29.99 26.07
C ALA A 493 -5.57 31.08 25.23
N LYS A 494 -5.29 32.24 25.82
CA LYS A 494 -4.65 33.36 25.15
C LYS A 494 -3.22 33.03 24.75
N GLU A 495 -2.43 32.43 25.65
CA GLU A 495 -1.06 31.99 25.37
C GLU A 495 -1.02 30.98 24.20
N CYS A 496 -1.98 30.07 24.14
CA CYS A 496 -2.11 29.15 23.01
C CYS A 496 -2.47 29.89 21.70
N TYR A 497 -3.43 30.81 21.73
CA TYR A 497 -3.80 31.62 20.55
C TYR A 497 -2.65 32.47 20.03
N ASP A 498 -1.85 33.07 20.93
CA ASP A 498 -0.69 33.86 20.56
C ASP A 498 0.38 32.98 19.90
N THR A 499 0.60 31.76 20.37
CA THR A 499 1.48 30.78 19.76
C THR A 499 0.99 30.36 18.38
N ILE A 500 -0.30 30.06 18.23
CA ILE A 500 -0.92 29.71 16.93
C ILE A 500 -0.72 30.86 15.92
N SER A 501 -1.00 32.11 16.35
CA SER A 501 -0.82 33.27 15.48
C SER A 501 0.65 33.49 15.10
N TYR A 502 1.59 33.31 16.04
CA TYR A 502 3.02 33.38 15.77
C TYR A 502 3.45 32.36 14.70
N CYS A 503 3.04 31.09 14.87
CA CYS A 503 3.35 30.02 13.93
C CYS A 503 2.79 30.32 12.53
N LYS A 504 1.49 30.69 12.45
CA LYS A 504 0.83 31.01 11.19
C LYS A 504 1.41 32.24 10.50
N ASP A 505 1.50 33.36 11.23
CA ASP A 505 1.75 34.68 10.61
C ASP A 505 3.24 34.93 10.38
N ILE A 506 4.09 34.47 11.31
CA ILE A 506 5.53 34.72 11.27
C ILE A 506 6.28 33.53 10.67
N ARG A 507 6.09 32.32 11.22
CA ARG A 507 6.86 31.14 10.81
C ARG A 507 6.29 30.41 9.61
N LYS A 508 5.01 30.65 9.24
CA LYS A 508 4.29 29.93 8.16
C LYS A 508 4.23 28.43 8.42
N LEU A 509 4.12 28.03 9.69
CA LEU A 509 4.00 26.65 10.15
C LEU A 509 2.58 26.32 10.57
N PRO A 510 2.07 25.12 10.22
CA PRO A 510 0.80 24.62 10.74
C PRO A 510 0.90 24.32 12.23
N THR A 511 -0.24 24.33 12.90
CA THR A 511 -0.30 24.09 14.34
C THR A 511 -1.29 22.96 14.70
N ILE A 512 -0.95 22.23 15.77
CA ILE A 512 -1.77 21.22 16.38
C ILE A 512 -1.94 21.53 17.88
N CYS A 513 -2.95 20.99 18.53
CA CYS A 513 -3.04 21.02 19.99
C CYS A 513 -3.82 19.83 20.53
N GLY A 514 -3.48 19.40 21.74
CA GLY A 514 -4.28 18.49 22.56
C GLY A 514 -5.49 19.23 23.13
N LEU A 515 -6.60 19.23 22.38
CA LEU A 515 -7.77 20.09 22.64
C LEU A 515 -8.36 19.92 24.04
N SER A 516 -8.43 18.69 24.51
CA SER A 516 -9.08 18.34 25.78
C SER A 516 -8.38 18.89 27.03
N ASN A 517 -7.12 19.33 26.90
CA ASN A 517 -6.34 19.88 28.02
C ASN A 517 -6.93 21.17 28.57
N ILE A 518 -7.46 22.06 27.70
CA ILE A 518 -8.00 23.36 28.12
C ILE A 518 -9.07 23.26 29.21
N SER A 519 -9.89 22.22 29.17
CA SER A 519 -11.03 22.03 30.04
C SER A 519 -10.81 21.00 31.17
N PHE A 520 -9.57 20.54 31.38
CA PHE A 520 -9.31 19.51 32.38
C PHE A 520 -9.78 19.94 33.76
N GLY A 521 -10.55 19.07 34.45
CA GLY A 521 -11.13 19.33 35.78
C GLY A 521 -12.43 20.15 35.77
N LEU A 522 -12.90 20.66 34.61
CA LEU A 522 -14.17 21.40 34.54
C LEU A 522 -15.37 20.48 34.30
N PRO A 523 -16.58 20.84 34.74
CA PRO A 523 -17.80 20.19 34.32
C PRO A 523 -18.16 20.57 32.89
N GLU A 524 -19.01 19.75 32.21
CA GLU A 524 -19.53 20.00 30.85
C GLU A 524 -18.45 20.42 29.82
N ARG A 525 -17.35 19.70 29.82
CA ARG A 525 -16.11 20.00 29.05
C ARG A 525 -16.35 20.22 27.56
N SER A 526 -17.38 19.60 26.98
CA SER A 526 -17.71 19.71 25.56
C SER A 526 -17.96 21.15 25.11
N PHE A 527 -18.63 21.98 25.93
CA PHE A 527 -18.86 23.38 25.59
C PHE A 527 -17.57 24.20 25.58
N VAL A 528 -16.71 24.01 26.59
CA VAL A 528 -15.43 24.71 26.68
C VAL A 528 -14.52 24.30 25.54
N ASN A 529 -14.40 23.00 25.26
CA ASN A 529 -13.59 22.47 24.16
C ASN A 529 -14.07 23.02 22.81
N THR A 530 -15.37 23.04 22.56
CA THR A 530 -15.94 23.53 21.28
C THR A 530 -15.73 25.03 21.10
N ALA A 531 -15.95 25.85 22.16
CA ALA A 531 -15.69 27.28 22.11
C ALA A 531 -14.18 27.56 21.86
N PHE A 532 -13.31 26.92 22.63
CA PHE A 532 -11.86 27.05 22.45
C PHE A 532 -11.42 26.67 21.03
N LEU A 533 -11.92 25.54 20.49
CA LEU A 533 -11.63 25.09 19.13
C LEU A 533 -12.00 26.16 18.10
N THR A 534 -13.21 26.68 18.13
CA THR A 534 -13.70 27.69 17.19
C THR A 534 -12.81 28.94 17.21
N MET A 535 -12.45 29.42 18.42
CA MET A 535 -11.55 30.57 18.57
C MET A 535 -10.13 30.27 18.07
N ALA A 536 -9.62 29.07 18.31
CA ALA A 536 -8.29 28.65 17.85
C ALA A 536 -8.22 28.51 16.33
N ILE A 537 -9.24 27.94 15.69
CA ILE A 537 -9.36 27.86 14.22
C ILE A 537 -9.35 29.26 13.61
N CYS A 538 -10.07 30.21 14.21
CA CYS A 538 -10.07 31.60 13.77
C CYS A 538 -8.66 32.26 13.85
N ARG A 539 -7.82 31.82 14.78
CA ARG A 539 -6.42 32.25 14.92
C ARG A 539 -5.45 31.51 14.00
N GLY A 540 -5.90 30.44 13.33
CA GLY A 540 -5.11 29.70 12.38
C GLY A 540 -4.70 28.30 12.78
N LEU A 541 -5.33 27.73 13.84
CA LEU A 541 -5.15 26.32 14.16
C LEU A 541 -5.52 25.44 12.97
N THR A 542 -4.63 24.51 12.59
CA THR A 542 -4.80 23.64 11.42
C THR A 542 -5.31 22.27 11.78
N MET A 543 -4.95 21.76 12.97
CA MET A 543 -5.43 20.46 13.46
C MET A 543 -5.54 20.39 14.98
N ALA A 544 -6.29 19.43 15.49
CA ALA A 544 -6.35 19.14 16.92
C ALA A 544 -6.47 17.64 17.19
N ILE A 545 -5.79 17.17 18.24
CA ILE A 545 -5.96 15.86 18.83
C ILE A 545 -7.26 15.94 19.66
N ALA A 546 -8.30 15.24 19.20
CA ALA A 546 -9.63 15.32 19.77
C ALA A 546 -10.44 14.04 19.54
N ASN A 547 -11.56 13.91 20.24
CA ASN A 547 -12.47 12.79 20.03
C ASN A 547 -13.49 13.12 18.91
N PRO A 548 -13.40 12.50 17.73
CA PRO A 548 -14.29 12.79 16.60
C PRO A 548 -15.74 12.32 16.83
N SER A 549 -16.00 11.51 17.88
CA SER A 549 -17.37 11.12 18.26
C SER A 549 -18.12 12.23 18.99
N GLN A 550 -17.50 13.35 19.29
CA GLN A 550 -18.17 14.52 19.87
C GLN A 550 -18.86 15.35 18.78
N GLU A 551 -20.15 15.09 18.55
CA GLU A 551 -20.94 15.72 17.48
C GLU A 551 -20.85 17.25 17.50
N LEU A 552 -20.99 17.88 18.67
CA LEU A 552 -20.93 19.33 18.81
C LEU A 552 -19.58 19.90 18.34
N LEU A 553 -18.48 19.26 18.73
CA LEU A 553 -17.12 19.66 18.37
C LEU A 553 -16.89 19.53 16.86
N MET A 554 -17.23 18.39 16.28
CA MET A 554 -17.08 18.14 14.85
C MET A 554 -17.92 19.09 14.01
N ASN A 555 -19.17 19.33 14.38
CA ASN A 555 -20.04 20.25 13.65
C ASN A 555 -19.53 21.69 13.73
N ALA A 556 -18.96 22.12 14.86
CA ALA A 556 -18.32 23.43 14.99
C ALA A 556 -17.07 23.55 14.12
N ALA A 557 -16.26 22.50 13.98
CA ALA A 557 -15.10 22.48 13.08
C ALA A 557 -15.53 22.69 11.62
N PHE A 558 -16.50 21.91 11.12
CA PHE A 558 -17.01 22.05 9.74
C PHE A 558 -17.64 23.42 9.49
N ALA A 559 -18.40 23.94 10.47
CA ALA A 559 -18.98 25.27 10.38
C ALA A 559 -17.90 26.38 10.36
N SER A 560 -16.82 26.21 11.13
CA SER A 560 -15.70 27.16 11.14
C SER A 560 -14.99 27.20 9.80
N ASP A 561 -14.74 26.05 9.17
CA ASP A 561 -14.16 25.97 7.83
C ASP A 561 -15.02 26.72 6.79
N MET A 562 -16.35 26.52 6.83
CA MET A 562 -17.30 27.20 5.94
C MET A 562 -17.28 28.71 6.14
N LEU A 563 -17.25 29.20 7.40
CA LEU A 563 -17.20 30.63 7.71
C LEU A 563 -15.86 31.28 7.30
N LEU A 564 -14.78 30.50 7.22
CA LEU A 564 -13.45 30.94 6.78
C LEU A 564 -13.20 30.76 5.28
N HIS A 565 -14.22 30.30 4.51
CA HIS A 565 -14.11 30.04 3.07
C HIS A 565 -12.97 29.07 2.70
N ARG A 566 -12.81 27.99 3.49
CA ARG A 566 -11.83 26.95 3.20
C ARG A 566 -12.23 26.15 1.93
N PRO A 567 -11.29 25.50 1.24
CA PRO A 567 -11.59 24.74 0.03
C PRO A 567 -12.73 23.71 0.24
N ASP A 568 -13.75 23.75 -0.64
CA ASP A 568 -14.92 22.85 -0.65
C ASP A 568 -15.67 22.74 0.70
N SER A 569 -15.51 23.72 1.59
CA SER A 569 -16.05 23.69 2.94
C SER A 569 -17.57 23.74 3.02
N ASP A 570 -18.23 24.36 2.05
CA ASP A 570 -19.69 24.41 1.89
C ASP A 570 -20.24 23.01 1.54
N ILE A 571 -19.63 22.33 0.56
CA ILE A 571 -19.99 20.96 0.16
C ILE A 571 -19.79 20.01 1.34
N ARG A 572 -18.62 20.03 1.97
CA ARG A 572 -18.30 19.20 3.15
C ARG A 572 -19.27 19.42 4.31
N TYR A 573 -19.64 20.67 4.59
CA TYR A 573 -20.61 20.97 5.62
C TYR A 573 -21.99 20.40 5.30
N ILE A 574 -22.48 20.57 4.07
CA ILE A 574 -23.77 20.06 3.62
C ILE A 574 -23.80 18.52 3.69
N GLU A 575 -22.76 17.85 3.20
CA GLU A 575 -22.65 16.38 3.28
C GLU A 575 -22.69 15.89 4.72
N ARG A 576 -21.95 16.52 5.61
CA ARG A 576 -21.98 16.22 7.05
C ARG A 576 -23.38 16.38 7.66
N MET A 577 -24.07 17.49 7.35
CA MET A 577 -25.40 17.74 7.89
C MET A 577 -26.43 16.75 7.34
N ASN A 578 -26.33 16.38 6.07
CA ASN A 578 -27.19 15.36 5.47
C ASN A 578 -26.98 13.99 6.13
N LYS A 579 -25.73 13.56 6.31
CA LYS A 579 -25.40 12.32 7.03
C LYS A 579 -25.99 12.30 8.44
N LEU A 580 -25.86 13.39 9.19
CA LEU A 580 -26.45 13.50 10.53
C LEU A 580 -27.98 13.47 10.53
N ALA A 581 -28.62 14.09 9.53
CA ALA A 581 -30.08 14.06 9.39
C ALA A 581 -30.58 12.63 9.09
N GLU A 582 -29.88 11.89 8.22
CA GLU A 582 -30.17 10.49 7.94
C GLU A 582 -29.99 9.59 9.17
N GLU A 583 -28.92 9.79 9.93
CA GLU A 583 -28.68 9.05 11.17
C GLU A 583 -29.79 9.33 12.20
N LYS A 584 -30.19 10.60 12.39
CA LYS A 584 -31.28 10.98 13.29
C LYS A 584 -32.64 10.40 12.86
N ALA A 585 -32.92 10.44 11.55
CA ALA A 585 -34.17 9.85 11.02
C ALA A 585 -34.21 8.32 11.23
N LYS A 586 -33.06 7.63 11.08
CA LYS A 586 -32.96 6.21 11.42
C LYS A 586 -33.21 5.93 12.91
N TYR A 587 -32.66 6.77 13.80
CA TYR A 587 -32.93 6.66 15.26
C TYR A 587 -34.40 6.91 15.64
N GLU A 588 -35.03 7.95 15.11
CA GLU A 588 -36.44 8.27 15.38
C GLU A 588 -37.36 7.14 14.88
N THR A 589 -37.08 6.57 13.73
CA THR A 589 -37.84 5.42 13.19
C THR A 589 -37.68 4.17 14.08
N VAL A 590 -36.55 3.96 14.72
CA VAL A 590 -36.32 2.85 15.67
C VAL A 590 -37.02 3.09 17.00
N VAL A 591 -37.07 4.32 17.49
CA VAL A 591 -37.76 4.68 18.77
C VAL A 591 -39.27 4.57 18.61
N VAL A 592 -39.86 5.08 17.52
CA VAL A 592 -41.29 4.98 17.24
C VAL A 592 -41.75 3.52 17.08
N LYS A 593 -40.87 2.64 16.50
CA LYS A 593 -41.19 1.20 16.41
C LYS A 593 -41.15 0.45 17.76
N LYS A 594 -40.42 0.97 18.77
CA LYS A 594 -40.42 0.38 20.13
C LYS A 594 -41.65 0.75 20.95
N GLU A 595 -42.30 1.86 20.65
CA GLU A 595 -43.55 2.31 21.37
C GLU A 595 -44.85 1.88 20.70
N GLY A 596 -44.81 1.34 19.45
CA GLY A 596 -45.98 1.03 18.64
C GLY A 596 -46.14 -0.44 18.24
N ALA A 597 -45.74 -1.42 19.04
CA ALA A 597 -45.85 -2.85 18.70
C ALA A 597 -47.28 -3.40 18.83
N ALA A 598 -48.10 -3.18 17.81
CA ALA A 598 -49.22 -4.04 17.47
C ALA A 598 -49.62 -3.83 16.00
N GLY A 599 -49.18 -4.78 15.12
CA GLY A 599 -49.82 -5.06 13.84
C GLY A 599 -49.34 -4.22 12.62
N GLY A 600 -48.63 -4.82 11.69
CA GLY A 600 -48.50 -4.30 10.33
C GLY A 600 -47.11 -4.59 9.69
N THR A 601 -47.12 -5.43 8.70
CA THR A 601 -45.98 -5.72 7.80
C THR A 601 -45.47 -4.44 7.14
N ALA A 602 -44.21 -4.07 7.38
CA ALA A 602 -43.47 -3.08 6.63
C ALA A 602 -42.03 -3.54 6.44
N SER A 603 -41.53 -3.40 5.25
CA SER A 603 -40.20 -3.74 4.77
C SER A 603 -39.08 -3.27 5.72
N VAL A 604 -38.32 -4.23 6.18
CA VAL A 604 -37.16 -4.07 7.06
C VAL A 604 -35.96 -3.78 6.17
N GLU A 605 -35.38 -2.60 6.26
CA GLU A 605 -33.95 -2.49 6.01
C GLU A 605 -33.25 -3.16 7.21
N GLU A 606 -32.76 -4.35 7.00
CA GLU A 606 -32.12 -5.20 8.00
C GLU A 606 -30.85 -4.47 8.51
N LYS A 607 -30.80 -4.25 9.82
CA LYS A 607 -29.47 -4.19 10.46
C LYS A 607 -28.78 -5.50 10.12
N ALA A 608 -27.66 -5.44 9.42
CA ALA A 608 -26.85 -6.63 9.20
C ALA A 608 -26.67 -7.30 10.58
N ASP A 609 -26.95 -8.60 10.64
CA ASP A 609 -26.82 -9.35 11.88
C ASP A 609 -25.36 -9.29 12.39
N PRO A 610 -25.11 -9.58 13.68
CA PRO A 610 -23.79 -9.47 14.27
C PRO A 610 -22.73 -10.34 13.58
N VAL A 611 -23.10 -11.54 13.09
CA VAL A 611 -22.20 -12.45 12.37
C VAL A 611 -21.81 -11.85 11.02
N THR A 612 -22.78 -11.40 10.22
CA THR A 612 -22.54 -10.69 8.95
C THR A 612 -21.66 -9.45 9.19
N THR A 613 -21.95 -8.67 10.22
CA THR A 613 -21.17 -7.48 10.56
C THR A 613 -19.72 -7.84 10.93
N ALA A 614 -19.49 -8.91 11.67
CA ALA A 614 -18.14 -9.36 12.03
C ALA A 614 -17.32 -9.76 10.79
N VAL A 615 -17.93 -10.44 9.82
CA VAL A 615 -17.27 -10.79 8.55
C VAL A 615 -16.97 -9.56 7.71
N LEU A 616 -17.97 -8.67 7.52
CA LEU A 616 -17.78 -7.42 6.76
C LEU A 616 -16.63 -6.57 7.32
N LYS A 617 -16.49 -6.54 8.64
CA LYS A 617 -15.43 -5.78 9.33
C LYS A 617 -14.12 -6.56 9.51
N GLY A 618 -14.04 -7.80 9.06
CA GLY A 618 -12.86 -8.65 9.23
C GLY A 618 -12.53 -8.96 10.70
N ASN A 619 -13.54 -8.99 11.59
CA ASN A 619 -13.36 -9.11 13.03
C ASN A 619 -13.21 -10.58 13.48
N LYS A 620 -11.96 -11.08 13.46
CA LYS A 620 -11.59 -12.45 13.83
C LYS A 620 -11.85 -12.76 15.30
N GLY A 621 -11.75 -11.77 16.19
CA GLY A 621 -11.83 -11.96 17.64
C GLY A 621 -13.26 -12.15 18.16
N THR A 622 -14.26 -11.58 17.48
CA THR A 622 -15.65 -11.65 17.93
C THR A 622 -16.49 -12.66 17.18
N ILE A 623 -16.05 -13.08 15.98
CA ILE A 623 -16.87 -13.93 15.10
C ILE A 623 -17.35 -15.22 15.76
N ILE A 624 -16.48 -15.92 16.50
CA ILE A 624 -16.84 -17.15 17.19
C ILE A 624 -17.90 -16.92 18.27
N ASP A 625 -17.81 -15.81 19.02
CA ASP A 625 -18.77 -15.49 20.09
C ASP A 625 -20.11 -15.05 19.50
N GLU A 626 -20.11 -14.32 18.39
CA GLU A 626 -21.36 -13.94 17.69
C GLU A 626 -22.02 -15.18 17.04
N VAL A 627 -21.26 -16.10 16.48
CA VAL A 627 -21.78 -17.39 16.00
C VAL A 627 -22.39 -18.21 17.13
N LYS A 628 -21.72 -18.33 18.29
CA LYS A 628 -22.23 -19.02 19.48
C LYS A 628 -23.54 -18.39 19.96
N LYS A 629 -23.63 -17.09 19.95
CA LYS A 629 -24.82 -16.35 20.34
C LYS A 629 -25.96 -16.58 19.36
N ALA A 630 -25.70 -16.53 18.04
CA ALA A 630 -26.69 -16.84 17.02
C ALA A 630 -27.26 -18.25 17.19
N ILE A 631 -26.41 -19.25 17.49
CA ILE A 631 -26.84 -20.63 17.78
C ILE A 631 -27.70 -20.67 19.06
N ALA A 632 -27.29 -19.96 20.14
CA ALA A 632 -28.04 -19.90 21.38
C ALA A 632 -29.42 -19.23 21.22
N ASP A 633 -29.50 -18.27 20.28
CA ASP A 633 -30.75 -17.59 19.90
C ASP A 633 -31.62 -18.43 18.94
N GLY A 634 -31.17 -19.64 18.57
CA GLY A 634 -31.94 -20.63 17.82
C GLY A 634 -31.66 -20.72 16.32
N ALA A 635 -30.65 -20.01 15.81
CA ALA A 635 -30.20 -20.15 14.42
C ALA A 635 -29.50 -21.50 14.21
N LYS A 636 -29.77 -22.15 13.07
CA LYS A 636 -29.09 -23.40 12.72
C LYS A 636 -27.76 -23.13 12.07
N PRO A 637 -26.75 -24.01 12.22
CA PRO A 637 -25.45 -23.87 11.59
C PRO A 637 -25.53 -23.61 10.08
N GLU A 638 -26.42 -24.33 9.36
CA GLU A 638 -26.61 -24.13 7.92
C GLU A 638 -27.19 -22.76 7.56
N GLU A 639 -28.11 -22.22 8.38
CA GLU A 639 -28.71 -20.89 8.19
C GLU A 639 -27.64 -19.81 8.42
N ILE A 640 -26.77 -19.96 9.43
CA ILE A 640 -25.67 -19.04 9.69
C ILE A 640 -24.70 -19.02 8.49
N ILE A 641 -24.36 -20.18 7.95
CA ILE A 641 -23.45 -20.27 6.79
C ILE A 641 -24.09 -19.63 5.56
N ASN A 642 -25.30 -20.03 5.19
CA ASN A 642 -25.92 -19.61 3.94
C ASN A 642 -26.42 -18.17 3.97
N ASP A 643 -27.12 -17.77 5.04
CA ASP A 643 -27.83 -16.51 5.09
C ASP A 643 -27.00 -15.36 5.70
N GLN A 644 -25.95 -15.68 6.49
CA GLN A 644 -25.15 -14.69 7.17
C GLN A 644 -23.72 -14.65 6.63
N LEU A 645 -22.96 -15.75 6.63
CA LEU A 645 -21.56 -15.77 6.22
C LEU A 645 -21.39 -15.61 4.71
N ILE A 646 -22.15 -16.34 3.89
CA ILE A 646 -22.10 -16.25 2.42
C ILE A 646 -22.62 -14.88 1.96
N ALA A 647 -23.71 -14.38 2.55
CA ALA A 647 -24.20 -13.04 2.25
C ALA A 647 -23.18 -11.94 2.57
N ALA A 648 -22.44 -12.10 3.69
CA ALA A 648 -21.39 -11.15 4.07
C ALA A 648 -20.23 -11.15 3.09
N ILE A 649 -19.71 -12.32 2.71
CA ILE A 649 -18.54 -12.37 1.80
C ILE A 649 -18.88 -11.93 0.39
N ASN A 650 -20.12 -12.15 -0.08
CA ASN A 650 -20.60 -11.60 -1.34
C ASN A 650 -20.56 -10.07 -1.32
N LYS A 651 -21.03 -9.44 -0.22
CA LYS A 651 -20.99 -8.00 -0.05
C LYS A 651 -19.58 -7.44 0.06
N VAL A 652 -18.65 -8.19 0.65
CA VAL A 652 -17.21 -7.86 0.64
C VAL A 652 -16.67 -7.88 -0.79
N GLY A 653 -17.06 -8.87 -1.60
CA GLY A 653 -16.75 -8.92 -3.03
C GLY A 653 -17.27 -7.69 -3.79
N GLU A 654 -18.54 -7.30 -3.56
CA GLU A 654 -19.10 -6.07 -4.14
C GLU A 654 -18.32 -4.82 -3.72
N PHE A 655 -17.92 -4.71 -2.46
CA PHE A 655 -17.11 -3.58 -1.97
C PHE A 655 -15.72 -3.55 -2.60
N PHE A 656 -15.14 -4.71 -2.85
CA PHE A 656 -13.87 -4.83 -3.56
C PHE A 656 -14.02 -4.38 -5.03
N GLU A 657 -15.05 -4.81 -5.73
CA GLU A 657 -15.38 -4.36 -7.10
C GLU A 657 -15.63 -2.85 -7.18
N GLN A 658 -16.32 -2.29 -6.19
CA GLN A 658 -16.59 -0.85 -6.09
C GLN A 658 -15.36 -0.05 -5.63
N LYS A 659 -14.20 -0.69 -5.45
CA LYS A 659 -12.95 -0.07 -4.95
C LYS A 659 -13.10 0.59 -3.56
N LYS A 660 -14.08 0.14 -2.78
CA LYS A 660 -14.27 0.51 -1.37
C LYS A 660 -13.41 -0.33 -0.44
N TYR A 661 -13.19 -1.60 -0.79
CA TYR A 661 -12.27 -2.52 -0.13
C TYR A 661 -11.10 -2.82 -1.06
N PHE A 662 -9.95 -3.03 -0.46
CA PHE A 662 -8.72 -3.47 -1.13
C PHE A 662 -8.32 -4.85 -0.62
N LEU A 663 -7.25 -5.41 -1.16
CA LEU A 663 -6.81 -6.75 -0.84
C LEU A 663 -6.69 -7.03 0.67
N PRO A 664 -6.16 -6.13 1.52
CA PRO A 664 -6.09 -6.37 2.97
C PRO A 664 -7.46 -6.59 3.63
N GLN A 665 -8.46 -5.76 3.31
CA GLN A 665 -9.81 -5.87 3.87
C GLN A 665 -10.51 -7.15 3.39
N LEU A 666 -10.34 -7.49 2.11
CA LEU A 666 -10.88 -8.71 1.53
C LEU A 666 -10.33 -9.97 2.25
N ILE A 667 -9.00 -10.03 2.45
CA ILE A 667 -8.33 -11.13 3.16
C ILE A 667 -8.77 -11.19 4.63
N ALA A 668 -8.88 -10.06 5.32
CA ALA A 668 -9.35 -10.01 6.70
C ALA A 668 -10.76 -10.59 6.85
N SER A 669 -11.69 -10.21 5.95
CA SER A 669 -13.07 -10.71 5.92
C SER A 669 -13.13 -12.20 5.60
N ALA A 670 -12.37 -12.68 4.61
CA ALA A 670 -12.31 -14.09 4.23
C ALA A 670 -11.76 -14.97 5.37
N ASN A 671 -10.71 -14.53 6.04
CA ASN A 671 -10.16 -15.23 7.20
C ASN A 671 -11.14 -15.26 8.39
N THR A 672 -11.91 -14.20 8.59
CA THR A 672 -12.95 -14.13 9.63
C THR A 672 -14.06 -15.14 9.34
N MET A 673 -14.53 -15.21 8.09
CA MET A 673 -15.50 -16.20 7.64
C MET A 673 -14.98 -17.63 7.83
N LYS A 674 -13.71 -17.90 7.48
CA LYS A 674 -13.08 -19.20 7.65
C LYS A 674 -13.15 -19.68 9.10
N LEU A 675 -12.79 -18.84 10.07
CA LEU A 675 -12.88 -19.15 11.50
C LEU A 675 -14.31 -19.53 11.92
N ALA A 676 -15.33 -18.85 11.39
CA ALA A 676 -16.73 -19.19 11.64
C ALA A 676 -17.09 -20.56 11.06
N ILE A 677 -16.67 -20.85 9.82
CA ILE A 677 -16.92 -22.14 9.15
C ILE A 677 -16.23 -23.27 9.89
N ASP A 678 -14.95 -23.13 10.24
CA ASP A 678 -14.18 -24.14 10.98
C ASP A 678 -14.84 -24.47 12.34
N TYR A 679 -15.49 -23.47 12.97
CA TYR A 679 -16.24 -23.68 14.21
C TYR A 679 -17.59 -24.38 13.98
N LEU A 680 -18.31 -24.07 12.88
CA LEU A 680 -19.62 -24.59 12.57
C LEU A 680 -19.58 -25.98 11.91
N GLU A 681 -18.52 -26.29 11.16
CA GLU A 681 -18.38 -27.55 10.39
C GLU A 681 -18.61 -28.82 11.22
N PRO A 682 -18.06 -28.95 12.47
CA PRO A 682 -18.35 -30.13 13.31
C PRO A 682 -19.81 -30.24 13.78
N MET A 683 -20.60 -29.15 13.70
CA MET A 683 -22.00 -29.09 14.14
C MET A 683 -22.99 -29.34 13.00
N LEU A 684 -22.51 -29.35 11.76
CA LEU A 684 -23.32 -29.68 10.60
C LEU A 684 -23.72 -31.18 10.69
N GLU A 685 -25.02 -31.46 10.72
CA GLU A 685 -25.50 -32.82 10.53
C GLU A 685 -25.01 -33.30 9.17
N LYS A 686 -24.25 -34.40 9.16
CA LYS A 686 -23.93 -35.10 7.91
C LYS A 686 -25.26 -35.61 7.31
N LYS A 687 -25.96 -34.74 6.61
CA LYS A 687 -26.97 -35.18 5.67
C LYS A 687 -26.24 -35.91 4.57
N ASN A 688 -26.32 -37.26 4.62
CA ASN A 688 -26.08 -38.11 3.49
C ASN A 688 -27.15 -37.87 2.41
N ASP A 689 -27.26 -36.69 1.88
CA ASP A 689 -27.82 -36.41 0.58
C ASP A 689 -26.64 -36.42 -0.37
N GLY A 690 -26.48 -37.48 -1.12
CA GLY A 690 -25.36 -37.83 -1.98
C GLY A 690 -25.08 -36.88 -3.16
N GLN A 691 -25.02 -35.57 -2.92
CA GLN A 691 -24.41 -34.58 -3.78
C GLN A 691 -23.02 -34.28 -3.22
N GLU A 692 -22.04 -34.99 -3.76
CA GLU A 692 -20.64 -34.60 -3.62
C GLU A 692 -20.50 -33.19 -4.18
N MET A 693 -20.00 -32.22 -3.37
CA MET A 693 -19.69 -30.87 -3.84
C MET A 693 -18.68 -30.98 -4.98
N PRO A 694 -18.86 -30.20 -6.07
CA PRO A 694 -17.94 -30.23 -7.21
C PRO A 694 -16.51 -30.00 -6.79
N THR A 695 -15.59 -30.84 -7.28
CA THR A 695 -14.15 -30.71 -7.07
C THR A 695 -13.58 -29.74 -8.13
N LEU A 696 -12.77 -28.79 -7.67
CA LEU A 696 -12.04 -27.84 -8.52
C LEU A 696 -10.55 -28.02 -8.30
N VAL A 697 -9.77 -28.03 -9.37
CA VAL A 697 -8.29 -28.05 -9.33
C VAL A 697 -7.80 -26.67 -9.72
N ILE A 698 -7.04 -26.02 -8.86
CA ILE A 698 -6.52 -24.66 -9.08
C ILE A 698 -5.00 -24.70 -9.03
N ALA A 699 -4.34 -24.09 -10.01
CA ALA A 699 -2.89 -24.03 -10.10
C ALA A 699 -2.39 -22.71 -10.69
N THR A 700 -1.20 -22.30 -10.27
CA THR A 700 -0.39 -21.35 -11.05
C THR A 700 0.45 -22.18 -12.04
N VAL A 701 0.39 -21.81 -13.31
CA VAL A 701 0.96 -22.59 -14.41
C VAL A 701 2.48 -22.69 -14.34
N GLU A 702 3.04 -23.70 -15.01
CA GLU A 702 4.46 -23.97 -15.11
C GLU A 702 5.28 -22.72 -15.51
N GLY A 703 6.35 -22.47 -14.79
CA GLY A 703 7.23 -21.31 -14.97
C GLY A 703 6.73 -20.04 -14.31
N ASP A 704 5.53 -20.03 -13.71
CA ASP A 704 4.99 -18.87 -12.98
C ASP A 704 4.95 -19.17 -11.48
N ILE A 705 5.61 -18.29 -10.72
CA ILE A 705 5.76 -18.41 -9.26
C ILE A 705 4.87 -17.44 -8.49
N HIS A 706 4.12 -16.62 -9.21
CA HIS A 706 3.25 -15.60 -8.63
C HIS A 706 1.88 -16.20 -8.31
N ASP A 707 1.64 -16.54 -7.06
CA ASP A 707 0.45 -17.26 -6.62
C ASP A 707 -0.54 -16.45 -5.75
N ILE A 708 -0.26 -15.16 -5.49
CA ILE A 708 -1.08 -14.29 -4.64
C ILE A 708 -2.55 -14.25 -5.12
N GLY A 709 -2.76 -13.99 -6.41
CA GLY A 709 -4.08 -13.96 -7.01
C GLY A 709 -4.76 -15.32 -6.97
N LYS A 710 -4.02 -16.39 -7.26
CA LYS A 710 -4.49 -17.77 -7.20
C LYS A 710 -4.91 -18.15 -5.77
N ASN A 711 -4.11 -17.82 -4.76
CA ASN A 711 -4.41 -18.13 -3.35
C ASN A 711 -5.70 -17.45 -2.89
N LEU A 712 -5.96 -16.23 -3.37
CA LEU A 712 -7.21 -15.52 -3.10
C LEU A 712 -8.42 -16.24 -3.73
N VAL A 713 -8.29 -16.67 -4.99
CA VAL A 713 -9.33 -17.47 -5.68
C VAL A 713 -9.60 -18.76 -4.91
N VAL A 714 -8.57 -19.49 -4.52
CA VAL A 714 -8.68 -20.73 -3.72
C VAL A 714 -9.41 -20.47 -2.40
N LEU A 715 -9.02 -19.40 -1.68
CA LEU A 715 -9.64 -19.05 -0.41
C LEU A 715 -11.14 -18.75 -0.59
N MET A 716 -11.49 -17.96 -1.58
CA MET A 716 -12.89 -17.61 -1.86
C MET A 716 -13.69 -18.86 -2.26
N LEU A 717 -13.22 -19.67 -3.19
CA LEU A 717 -13.93 -20.86 -3.63
C LEU A 717 -14.14 -21.87 -2.49
N LYS A 718 -13.14 -22.06 -1.62
CA LYS A 718 -13.29 -22.87 -0.40
C LYS A 718 -14.35 -22.31 0.54
N ASN A 719 -14.40 -20.98 0.69
CA ASN A 719 -15.41 -20.32 1.53
C ASN A 719 -16.84 -20.42 0.95
N TYR A 720 -16.98 -20.60 -0.37
CA TYR A 720 -18.25 -20.89 -1.04
C TYR A 720 -18.64 -22.38 -0.99
N GLY A 721 -17.84 -23.22 -0.30
CA GLY A 721 -18.15 -24.62 -0.04
C GLY A 721 -17.64 -25.59 -1.12
N TYR A 722 -16.90 -25.15 -2.13
CA TYR A 722 -16.32 -26.02 -3.13
C TYR A 722 -15.16 -26.86 -2.57
N ASN A 723 -15.03 -28.10 -3.05
CA ASN A 723 -13.86 -28.92 -2.77
C ASN A 723 -12.70 -28.47 -3.68
N VAL A 724 -11.82 -27.61 -3.17
CA VAL A 724 -10.72 -27.02 -3.96
C VAL A 724 -9.40 -27.70 -3.64
N ILE A 725 -8.82 -28.33 -4.65
CA ILE A 725 -7.47 -28.87 -4.66
C ILE A 725 -6.53 -27.77 -5.17
N ASP A 726 -5.78 -27.17 -4.26
CA ASP A 726 -4.75 -26.21 -4.59
C ASP A 726 -3.44 -26.93 -4.88
N MET A 727 -2.97 -26.87 -6.10
CA MET A 727 -1.73 -27.51 -6.54
C MET A 727 -0.49 -26.63 -6.33
N GLY A 728 -0.68 -25.39 -5.86
CA GLY A 728 0.43 -24.46 -5.66
C GLY A 728 0.82 -23.69 -6.92
N LYS A 729 2.10 -23.38 -7.03
CA LYS A 729 2.71 -22.58 -8.10
C LYS A 729 3.69 -23.41 -8.91
N ASP A 730 4.01 -22.97 -10.13
CA ASP A 730 4.95 -23.62 -11.05
C ASP A 730 4.58 -25.11 -11.31
N VAL A 731 3.30 -25.35 -11.62
CA VAL A 731 2.78 -26.71 -11.77
C VAL A 731 2.80 -27.14 -13.21
N PRO A 732 3.49 -28.26 -13.54
CA PRO A 732 3.53 -28.82 -14.89
C PRO A 732 2.11 -29.14 -15.44
N CYS A 733 1.91 -28.90 -16.73
CA CYS A 733 0.58 -29.07 -17.35
C CYS A 733 0.07 -30.51 -17.25
N GLU A 734 0.96 -31.52 -17.33
CA GLU A 734 0.62 -32.93 -17.13
C GLU A 734 0.05 -33.19 -15.75
N ASP A 735 0.67 -32.66 -14.71
CA ASP A 735 0.26 -32.84 -13.32
C ASP A 735 -1.10 -32.20 -13.04
N ILE A 736 -1.37 -31.03 -13.62
CA ILE A 736 -2.68 -30.35 -13.51
C ILE A 736 -3.77 -31.21 -14.14
N VAL A 737 -3.58 -31.64 -15.38
CA VAL A 737 -4.59 -32.40 -16.12
C VAL A 737 -4.79 -33.80 -15.51
N ASP A 738 -3.71 -34.49 -15.15
CA ASP A 738 -3.78 -35.82 -14.53
C ASP A 738 -4.45 -35.78 -13.14
N THR A 739 -4.20 -34.74 -12.36
CA THR A 739 -4.91 -34.51 -11.10
C THR A 739 -6.38 -34.23 -11.33
N ALA A 740 -6.73 -33.40 -12.31
CA ALA A 740 -8.13 -33.12 -12.62
C ALA A 740 -8.89 -34.39 -13.08
N ILE A 741 -8.26 -35.24 -13.86
CA ILE A 741 -8.84 -36.51 -14.30
C ILE A 741 -8.98 -37.50 -13.11
N ARG A 742 -7.94 -37.64 -12.29
CA ARG A 742 -7.92 -38.53 -11.12
C ARG A 742 -9.01 -38.19 -10.11
N GLU A 743 -9.15 -36.88 -9.84
CA GLU A 743 -10.09 -36.37 -8.84
C GLU A 743 -11.48 -36.09 -9.43
N ASN A 744 -11.69 -36.40 -10.73
CA ASN A 744 -12.92 -36.08 -11.47
C ASN A 744 -13.38 -34.65 -11.27
N ALA A 745 -12.44 -33.71 -11.39
CA ALA A 745 -12.68 -32.30 -11.17
C ALA A 745 -13.68 -31.75 -12.20
N ALA A 746 -14.60 -30.91 -11.74
CA ALA A 746 -15.54 -30.21 -12.61
C ALA A 746 -14.89 -29.04 -13.34
N ILE A 747 -13.95 -28.35 -12.66
CA ILE A 747 -13.25 -27.17 -13.19
C ILE A 747 -11.75 -27.27 -12.90
N ILE A 748 -10.96 -26.82 -13.86
CA ILE A 748 -9.54 -26.46 -13.71
C ILE A 748 -9.43 -24.94 -13.78
N GLY A 749 -8.89 -24.32 -12.74
CA GLY A 749 -8.60 -22.88 -12.69
C GLY A 749 -7.11 -22.64 -12.80
N LEU A 750 -6.71 -21.81 -13.76
CA LEU A 750 -5.32 -21.50 -14.05
C LEU A 750 -5.01 -20.03 -13.78
N SER A 751 -3.87 -19.77 -13.15
CA SER A 751 -3.37 -18.40 -12.88
C SER A 751 -2.00 -18.18 -13.53
N ALA A 752 -1.79 -17.00 -14.11
CA ALA A 752 -0.48 -16.53 -14.54
C ALA A 752 -0.40 -15.00 -14.36
N LEU A 753 0.74 -14.52 -13.85
CA LEU A 753 1.01 -13.08 -13.70
C LEU A 753 1.88 -12.55 -14.82
N MET A 754 2.76 -13.40 -15.38
CA MET A 754 3.73 -13.00 -16.39
C MET A 754 3.23 -13.34 -17.79
N THR A 755 3.46 -12.42 -18.73
CA THR A 755 3.16 -12.66 -20.16
C THR A 755 3.96 -13.80 -20.76
N THR A 756 5.12 -14.12 -20.16
CA THR A 756 6.01 -15.20 -20.57
C THR A 756 5.47 -16.59 -20.20
N THR A 757 4.62 -16.67 -19.18
CA THR A 757 4.07 -17.93 -18.65
C THR A 757 2.62 -18.18 -19.03
N MET A 758 1.89 -17.15 -19.49
CA MET A 758 0.49 -17.27 -19.87
C MET A 758 0.24 -18.33 -20.94
N MET A 759 1.22 -18.64 -21.79
CA MET A 759 1.13 -19.67 -22.81
C MET A 759 0.94 -21.08 -22.25
N ARG A 760 1.40 -21.34 -21.02
CA ARG A 760 1.20 -22.62 -20.37
C ARG A 760 -0.28 -22.94 -20.10
N MET A 761 -1.13 -21.91 -20.05
CA MET A 761 -2.60 -22.10 -19.97
C MET A 761 -3.12 -22.77 -21.25
N GLN A 762 -2.61 -22.41 -22.42
CA GLN A 762 -2.95 -23.06 -23.68
C GLN A 762 -2.50 -24.51 -23.68
N ASP A 763 -1.27 -24.81 -23.21
CA ASP A 763 -0.77 -26.19 -23.14
C ASP A 763 -1.72 -27.06 -22.27
N VAL A 764 -2.23 -26.54 -21.13
CA VAL A 764 -3.20 -27.24 -20.31
C VAL A 764 -4.53 -27.47 -21.07
N VAL A 765 -5.07 -26.44 -21.76
CA VAL A 765 -6.30 -26.59 -22.55
C VAL A 765 -6.14 -27.62 -23.68
N GLU A 766 -5.01 -27.61 -24.39
CA GLU A 766 -4.71 -28.58 -25.44
C GLU A 766 -4.58 -30.00 -24.86
N LEU A 767 -3.85 -30.17 -23.75
CA LEU A 767 -3.65 -31.45 -23.11
C LEU A 767 -4.96 -32.02 -22.54
N CYS A 768 -5.83 -31.17 -22.00
CA CYS A 768 -7.20 -31.58 -21.61
C CYS A 768 -7.99 -32.18 -22.77
N LYS A 769 -7.93 -31.56 -23.95
CA LYS A 769 -8.59 -32.09 -25.18
C LYS A 769 -7.96 -33.40 -25.62
N GLU A 770 -6.63 -33.53 -25.63
CA GLU A 770 -5.90 -34.74 -26.02
C GLU A 770 -6.20 -35.93 -25.09
N LYS A 771 -6.17 -35.70 -23.77
CA LYS A 771 -6.46 -36.74 -22.76
C LYS A 771 -7.95 -36.99 -22.54
N GLY A 772 -8.84 -36.25 -23.19
CA GLY A 772 -10.30 -36.38 -23.04
C GLY A 772 -10.79 -35.97 -21.66
N CYS A 773 -10.11 -35.03 -20.99
CA CYS A 773 -10.54 -34.45 -19.73
C CYS A 773 -11.89 -33.73 -19.89
N LYS A 774 -12.81 -33.95 -18.95
CA LYS A 774 -14.15 -33.37 -18.98
C LYS A 774 -14.28 -32.07 -18.19
N SER A 775 -13.22 -31.70 -17.48
CA SER A 775 -13.20 -30.47 -16.67
C SER A 775 -13.28 -29.25 -17.59
N LYS A 776 -14.02 -28.23 -17.14
CA LYS A 776 -14.00 -26.93 -17.79
C LYS A 776 -12.77 -26.16 -17.35
N VAL A 777 -12.12 -25.48 -18.28
CA VAL A 777 -10.89 -24.72 -17.99
C VAL A 777 -11.23 -23.23 -17.91
N ILE A 778 -10.95 -22.62 -16.75
CA ILE A 778 -11.07 -21.18 -16.54
C ILE A 778 -9.69 -20.57 -16.27
N ILE A 779 -9.49 -19.36 -16.71
CA ILE A 779 -8.20 -18.69 -16.59
C ILE A 779 -8.33 -17.30 -15.96
N GLY A 780 -7.26 -16.85 -15.28
CA GLY A 780 -7.19 -15.53 -14.65
C GLY A 780 -5.75 -15.12 -14.37
N GLY A 781 -5.56 -13.86 -14.02
CA GLY A 781 -4.25 -13.27 -13.70
C GLY A 781 -4.08 -11.89 -14.31
N ALA A 782 -3.11 -11.11 -13.82
CA ALA A 782 -2.98 -9.70 -14.15
C ALA A 782 -2.66 -9.41 -15.63
N CYS A 783 -2.02 -10.35 -16.33
CA CYS A 783 -1.74 -10.21 -17.76
C CYS A 783 -2.78 -10.91 -18.67
N ILE A 784 -3.79 -11.56 -18.09
CA ILE A 784 -4.78 -12.35 -18.83
C ILE A 784 -5.96 -11.47 -19.25
N THR A 785 -6.49 -11.72 -20.43
CA THR A 785 -7.64 -11.00 -20.99
C THR A 785 -8.71 -11.96 -21.51
N GLN A 786 -9.95 -11.48 -21.67
CA GLN A 786 -11.02 -12.26 -22.28
C GLN A 786 -10.65 -12.70 -23.71
N SER A 787 -10.01 -11.82 -24.50
CA SER A 787 -9.55 -12.14 -25.86
C SER A 787 -8.59 -13.35 -25.89
N PHE A 788 -7.70 -13.41 -24.88
CA PHE A 788 -6.80 -14.55 -24.74
C PHE A 788 -7.52 -15.85 -24.38
N ALA A 789 -8.50 -15.78 -23.45
CA ALA A 789 -9.32 -16.94 -23.10
C ALA A 789 -10.06 -17.51 -24.32
N ASP A 790 -10.64 -16.62 -25.14
CA ASP A 790 -11.35 -17.00 -26.37
C ASP A 790 -10.40 -17.62 -27.39
N GLU A 791 -9.18 -17.08 -27.52
CA GLU A 791 -8.15 -17.55 -28.46
C GLU A 791 -7.66 -18.96 -28.14
N ILE A 792 -7.34 -19.23 -26.86
CA ILE A 792 -6.87 -20.58 -26.47
C ILE A 792 -8.01 -21.58 -26.30
N GLY A 793 -9.28 -21.11 -26.35
CA GLY A 793 -10.47 -21.93 -26.21
C GLY A 793 -10.68 -22.42 -24.77
N ALA A 794 -10.38 -21.56 -23.79
CA ALA A 794 -10.78 -21.76 -22.40
C ALA A 794 -12.29 -21.56 -22.22
N ASP A 795 -12.89 -22.22 -21.24
CA ASP A 795 -14.34 -22.14 -20.98
C ASP A 795 -14.78 -20.83 -20.32
N GLY A 796 -13.80 -20.05 -19.77
CA GLY A 796 -14.06 -18.75 -19.23
C GLY A 796 -12.83 -18.02 -18.69
N TYR A 797 -13.00 -16.72 -18.51
CA TYR A 797 -12.01 -15.80 -17.93
C TYR A 797 -12.60 -15.06 -16.74
N SER A 798 -11.79 -14.81 -15.74
CA SER A 798 -12.11 -13.94 -14.61
C SER A 798 -10.97 -12.96 -14.36
N LYS A 799 -11.31 -11.68 -14.24
CA LYS A 799 -10.33 -10.62 -13.96
C LYS A 799 -9.92 -10.55 -12.49
N ASP A 800 -10.78 -11.07 -11.62
CA ASP A 800 -10.56 -11.07 -10.17
C ASP A 800 -11.21 -12.27 -9.49
N ALA A 801 -10.95 -12.44 -8.19
CA ALA A 801 -11.42 -13.59 -7.43
C ALA A 801 -12.94 -13.61 -7.23
N ALA A 802 -13.60 -12.47 -7.14
CA ALA A 802 -15.06 -12.39 -7.00
C ALA A 802 -15.76 -12.78 -8.31
N GLU A 803 -15.22 -12.32 -9.44
CA GLU A 803 -15.73 -12.72 -10.77
C GLU A 803 -15.49 -14.21 -11.02
N CYS A 804 -14.37 -14.76 -10.52
CA CYS A 804 -14.07 -16.20 -10.63
C CYS A 804 -15.15 -17.05 -9.96
N VAL A 805 -15.61 -16.69 -8.78
CA VAL A 805 -16.70 -17.41 -8.08
C VAL A 805 -17.98 -17.41 -8.91
N ARG A 806 -18.40 -16.25 -9.42
CA ARG A 806 -19.59 -16.15 -10.29
C ARG A 806 -19.46 -16.93 -11.60
N LEU A 807 -18.25 -16.97 -12.15
CA LEU A 807 -17.95 -17.76 -13.34
C LEU A 807 -18.10 -19.25 -13.05
N VAL A 808 -17.54 -19.72 -11.93
CA VAL A 808 -17.66 -21.11 -11.47
C VAL A 808 -19.13 -21.50 -11.26
N GLU A 809 -19.89 -20.69 -10.55
CA GLU A 809 -21.35 -20.92 -10.35
C GLU A 809 -22.08 -21.03 -11.69
N ARG A 810 -21.84 -20.13 -12.63
CA ARG A 810 -22.44 -20.14 -13.96
C ARG A 810 -22.06 -21.37 -14.79
N LEU A 811 -20.83 -21.87 -14.67
CA LEU A 811 -20.35 -23.01 -15.43
C LEU A 811 -20.83 -24.35 -14.83
N LEU A 812 -21.18 -24.38 -13.56
CA LEU A 812 -21.67 -25.57 -12.84
C LEU A 812 -23.21 -25.65 -12.76
N ALA A 813 -23.93 -24.51 -13.05
CA ALA A 813 -25.38 -24.46 -13.17
C ALA A 813 -25.84 -25.14 -14.47
#